data_81c59e7ba975b2bcee96a3fdb0c6b130
#
_entry.id   81c59e7ba975b2bcee96a3fdb0c6b130
#
_cell.length_a   1.000
_cell.length_b   1.000
_cell.length_c   1.000
_cell.angle_alpha   90.00
_cell.angle_beta   90.00
_cell.angle_gamma   90.00
#
_symmetry.space_group_name_H-M   'P 1'
#
loop_
_entity.id
_entity.type
_entity.pdbx_description
1 polymer ?
#
loop_
_entity_poly.entity_id
_entity_poly.type
_entity_poly.pdbx_seq_one_letter_code
_entity_poly.pdbx_strand_id
1 'polypeptide(L)'
;MLTFMDASSSPSSSVADQSNRKGLQIRPGKPYPRGATWDGIGVNFALHSAHAKKVELLLFDKPDDTAPAATFELPERTGPMWHGYVVNLRPGQLYGYRVYGPYDPANGHRFNPNKVLLDPYAKAIGRPLRWDDSLYGYDVNDSEKRDLSYSTTDSAPYAPLGAVVEETFAWGNDQTPHIPWEDTIIYEAHVKGMTQKHPEVPESLRGTYLGMACEPVIEHLKNLGVTTVQLLPVHAKLHRRELLQKGLREYWGYNTLAYFAPEPEYSSNGPVSAVRDFKMMVRALHDAGLEVIIDVVYNHTGEGNHMGPTLSLRGVDNRTYYKLNPDDDRYYMDYTGTGNTLDPGDPYVLQMIMDSLRYWVTEMHVDGFRFDLASALARELYDVNMLGSFFKVVQQDPILSQVKLIAEPWDVGPGGYQVGSFPWQWAEWNGRYRDAIRRFWTGDHGLTGEVATRVAGSSDLYERSGRRPFASINFVTAHDGFTLQDLVSYERKHNEENKEGNRDGHDDNHSTNCGVEGPSDDPQVVECRERRKRSLMATLMLSQGVPMILGGDELSHTRHGNNNPYCQDNEITWYDWDLDEREEKFLEFVKKITQFRKEHPSFRRRHFLAPTNGDEGTGDVLWWHPDGHEMTDDDWHDDSLRAFGYLLRGMDLEPDPQGRPRRDDSFLVLMNQGDAPVEFTLPEETNELEDMSCKNWHLVPELALSEDPGGPIEPGGLLTLRPHRLLALKAER
;
A
#
# COMPACT_ATOMS: atom_id res chain seq x y z
N MET A 1 23.56 -7.33 -17.02
CA MET A 1 24.83 -6.59 -17.02
C MET A 1 24.70 -5.40 -17.98
N LEU A 2 24.03 -4.33 -17.52
CA LEU A 2 23.95 -3.06 -18.25
C LEU A 2 25.12 -2.20 -17.81
N THR A 3 26.17 -2.23 -18.59
CA THR A 3 27.31 -1.33 -18.43
C THR A 3 26.81 0.08 -18.74
N PHE A 4 26.78 0.96 -17.74
CA PHE A 4 26.57 2.37 -17.95
C PHE A 4 27.74 2.91 -18.81
N MET A 5 27.48 3.15 -20.09
CA MET A 5 28.38 3.92 -20.90
C MET A 5 28.41 5.37 -20.38
N ASP A 6 29.58 5.82 -20.02
CA ASP A 6 29.89 7.22 -19.75
C ASP A 6 29.35 8.11 -20.86
N ALA A 7 28.20 8.73 -20.63
CA ALA A 7 27.64 9.78 -21.46
C ALA A 7 28.12 11.15 -20.99
N SER A 8 29.44 11.36 -21.06
CA SER A 8 30.04 12.72 -21.00
C SER A 8 30.00 13.35 -22.38
N SER A 9 28.82 13.67 -22.85
CA SER A 9 28.54 14.74 -23.82
C SER A 9 27.04 14.82 -24.03
N SER A 10 26.36 15.49 -23.08
CA SER A 10 25.03 16.02 -23.34
C SER A 10 25.17 17.07 -24.43
N PRO A 11 24.40 16.98 -25.52
CA PRO A 11 24.12 18.20 -26.24
C PRO A 11 23.27 19.01 -25.25
N SER A 12 23.79 20.14 -24.78
CA SER A 12 23.03 21.22 -24.22
C SER A 12 21.92 21.53 -25.23
N SER A 13 20.73 20.92 -25.06
CA SER A 13 19.53 21.46 -25.65
C SER A 13 19.36 22.82 -25.01
N SER A 14 19.92 23.85 -25.65
CA SER A 14 19.58 25.22 -25.39
C SER A 14 18.06 25.27 -25.33
N VAL A 15 17.51 25.55 -24.14
CA VAL A 15 16.13 25.98 -23.96
C VAL A 15 16.01 27.16 -24.94
N ALA A 16 15.40 26.92 -26.09
CA ALA A 16 15.18 27.96 -27.07
C ALA A 16 14.37 29.05 -26.36
N ASP A 17 14.92 30.22 -26.33
CA ASP A 17 14.34 31.42 -25.78
C ASP A 17 12.89 31.58 -26.30
N GLN A 18 11.91 31.19 -25.49
CA GLN A 18 10.47 31.28 -25.80
C GLN A 18 9.93 32.70 -25.64
N SER A 19 10.80 33.70 -25.61
CA SER A 19 10.44 35.11 -25.50
C SER A 19 9.62 35.67 -26.69
N ASN A 20 9.26 34.83 -27.66
CA ASN A 20 8.48 35.22 -28.83
C ASN A 20 7.09 34.56 -28.84
N ARG A 21 6.27 34.78 -27.81
CA ARG A 21 4.85 34.36 -27.75
C ARG A 21 3.90 35.11 -28.69
N LYS A 22 4.41 35.89 -29.62
CA LYS A 22 3.64 36.44 -30.74
C LYS A 22 3.22 35.30 -31.67
N GLY A 23 2.10 34.60 -31.34
CA GLY A 23 1.58 33.57 -32.23
C GLY A 23 0.84 32.43 -31.56
N LEU A 24 0.78 32.33 -30.22
CA LEU A 24 -0.10 31.38 -29.57
C LEU A 24 -1.57 31.79 -29.82
N GLN A 25 -2.36 30.83 -30.31
CA GLN A 25 -3.78 31.02 -30.56
C GLN A 25 -4.54 29.86 -29.93
N ILE A 26 -5.60 30.17 -29.20
CA ILE A 26 -6.57 29.17 -28.78
C ILE A 26 -7.64 29.01 -29.85
N ARG A 27 -8.04 27.77 -30.10
CA ARG A 27 -9.08 27.36 -31.03
C ARG A 27 -10.09 26.48 -30.30
N PRO A 28 -11.27 26.21 -30.88
CA PRO A 28 -12.14 25.13 -30.44
C PRO A 28 -11.33 23.83 -30.26
N GLY A 29 -11.49 23.21 -29.10
CA GLY A 29 -10.85 21.93 -28.76
C GLY A 29 -11.85 20.78 -28.75
N LYS A 30 -11.45 19.66 -28.12
CA LYS A 30 -12.29 18.48 -27.91
C LYS A 30 -12.60 18.34 -26.41
N PRO A 31 -13.81 17.86 -26.03
CA PRO A 31 -14.16 17.64 -24.63
C PRO A 31 -13.44 16.43 -24.00
N TYR A 32 -12.80 15.59 -24.81
CA TYR A 32 -12.04 14.40 -24.41
C TYR A 32 -10.80 14.23 -25.30
N PRO A 33 -9.72 13.60 -24.74
CA PRO A 33 -9.51 13.23 -23.34
C PRO A 33 -9.54 14.45 -22.41
N ARG A 34 -9.85 14.24 -21.13
CA ARG A 34 -9.74 15.28 -20.11
C ARG A 34 -8.27 15.59 -19.80
N GLY A 35 -8.02 16.78 -19.25
CA GLY A 35 -6.68 17.28 -18.96
C GLY A 35 -6.00 17.87 -20.17
N ALA A 36 -4.68 17.96 -20.14
CA ALA A 36 -3.82 18.47 -21.20
C ALA A 36 -3.30 17.31 -22.06
N THR A 37 -3.65 17.29 -23.35
CA THR A 37 -3.22 16.24 -24.30
C THR A 37 -2.46 16.88 -25.45
N TRP A 38 -1.16 16.54 -25.59
CA TRP A 38 -0.32 16.95 -26.70
C TRP A 38 -0.43 15.98 -27.88
N ASP A 39 -0.59 16.52 -29.11
CA ASP A 39 -0.77 15.74 -30.34
C ASP A 39 0.37 15.89 -31.35
N GLY A 40 1.50 16.48 -30.92
CA GLY A 40 2.65 16.77 -31.81
C GLY A 40 2.63 18.15 -32.44
N ILE A 41 1.48 18.86 -32.47
CA ILE A 41 1.29 20.18 -33.08
C ILE A 41 0.91 21.21 -32.00
N GLY A 42 0.07 20.83 -31.05
CA GLY A 42 -0.43 21.67 -29.99
C GLY A 42 -0.99 20.85 -28.84
N VAL A 43 -1.72 21.51 -27.94
CA VAL A 43 -2.27 20.85 -26.74
C VAL A 43 -3.77 21.12 -26.65
N ASN A 44 -4.54 20.04 -26.54
CA ASN A 44 -5.95 20.11 -26.19
C ASN A 44 -6.08 20.15 -24.66
N PHE A 45 -6.83 21.09 -24.13
CA PHE A 45 -7.19 21.22 -22.73
C PHE A 45 -8.68 20.95 -22.55
N ALA A 46 -9.04 20.08 -21.63
CA ALA A 46 -10.42 19.75 -21.30
C ALA A 46 -10.61 19.63 -19.80
N LEU A 47 -11.48 20.46 -19.21
CA LEU A 47 -11.75 20.54 -17.78
C LEU A 47 -13.23 20.31 -17.51
N HIS A 48 -13.55 19.42 -16.57
CA HIS A 48 -14.91 19.25 -16.06
C HIS A 48 -15.24 20.31 -15.00
N SER A 49 -16.29 21.09 -15.21
CA SER A 49 -16.89 21.95 -14.19
C SER A 49 -18.33 22.28 -14.58
N ALA A 50 -19.29 21.66 -13.90
CA ALA A 50 -20.71 21.76 -14.22
C ALA A 50 -21.29 23.14 -13.84
N HIS A 51 -20.85 23.71 -12.73
CA HIS A 51 -21.36 24.93 -12.15
C HIS A 51 -20.56 26.20 -12.52
N ALA A 52 -19.44 26.04 -13.25
CA ALA A 52 -18.66 27.16 -13.74
C ALA A 52 -19.43 27.99 -14.76
N LYS A 53 -19.16 29.31 -14.76
CA LYS A 53 -19.69 30.31 -15.74
C LYS A 53 -18.63 30.64 -16.79
N LYS A 54 -17.34 30.50 -16.49
CA LYS A 54 -16.19 30.74 -17.34
C LYS A 54 -14.99 30.01 -16.80
N VAL A 55 -14.09 29.54 -17.68
CA VAL A 55 -12.81 28.96 -17.35
C VAL A 55 -11.70 29.65 -18.13
N GLU A 56 -10.64 30.06 -17.44
CA GLU A 56 -9.42 30.59 -18.05
C GLU A 56 -8.27 29.59 -17.87
N LEU A 57 -7.59 29.28 -18.97
CA LEU A 57 -6.33 28.57 -19.00
C LEU A 57 -5.19 29.58 -18.83
N LEU A 58 -4.32 29.31 -17.87
CA LEU A 58 -3.15 30.14 -17.54
C LEU A 58 -1.88 29.39 -17.95
N LEU A 59 -0.99 30.03 -18.70
CA LEU A 59 0.29 29.50 -19.09
C LEU A 59 1.42 30.25 -18.37
N PHE A 60 2.37 29.51 -17.81
CA PHE A 60 3.54 30.05 -17.13
C PHE A 60 4.80 29.60 -17.83
N ASP A 61 5.83 30.46 -17.92
CA ASP A 61 7.10 30.15 -18.57
C ASP A 61 8.05 29.39 -17.64
N LYS A 62 8.04 29.79 -16.37
CA LYS A 62 8.99 29.29 -15.35
C LYS A 62 8.26 28.96 -14.05
N PRO A 63 8.81 28.05 -13.25
CA PRO A 63 8.26 27.74 -11.93
C PRO A 63 8.24 28.93 -10.95
N ASP A 64 9.07 29.94 -11.18
CA ASP A 64 9.17 31.12 -10.32
C ASP A 64 8.27 32.30 -10.76
N ASP A 65 7.55 32.16 -11.88
CA ASP A 65 6.67 33.22 -12.36
C ASP A 65 5.58 33.52 -11.35
N THR A 66 5.40 34.79 -11.04
CA THR A 66 4.37 35.28 -10.10
C THR A 66 3.03 35.61 -10.77
N ALA A 67 3.01 35.61 -12.10
CA ALA A 67 1.82 35.84 -12.91
C ALA A 67 1.91 35.00 -14.20
N PRO A 68 0.78 34.64 -14.81
CA PRO A 68 0.79 33.93 -16.08
C PRO A 68 1.37 34.79 -17.22
N ALA A 69 2.16 34.15 -18.07
CA ALA A 69 2.70 34.79 -19.27
C ALA A 69 1.66 34.89 -20.39
N ALA A 70 0.64 34.02 -20.36
CA ALA A 70 -0.52 34.12 -21.24
C ALA A 70 -1.77 33.57 -20.53
N THR A 71 -2.93 34.15 -20.87
CA THR A 71 -4.25 33.73 -20.36
C THR A 71 -5.20 33.59 -21.54
N PHE A 72 -5.92 32.47 -21.58
CA PHE A 72 -6.93 32.19 -22.61
C PHE A 72 -8.23 31.77 -21.93
N GLU A 73 -9.34 32.39 -22.32
CA GLU A 73 -10.64 31.81 -22.01
C GLU A 73 -10.84 30.55 -22.86
N LEU A 74 -11.29 29.43 -22.25
CA LEU A 74 -11.64 28.23 -23.00
C LEU A 74 -12.87 28.52 -23.86
N PRO A 75 -12.75 28.43 -25.20
CA PRO A 75 -13.74 28.95 -26.13
C PRO A 75 -15.02 28.11 -26.26
N GLU A 76 -14.92 26.83 -25.84
CA GLU A 76 -15.97 25.84 -26.05
C GLU A 76 -16.43 25.21 -24.74
N ARG A 77 -17.74 24.90 -24.70
CA ARG A 77 -18.35 24.12 -23.63
C ARG A 77 -19.29 23.07 -24.21
N THR A 78 -19.02 21.79 -23.92
CA THR A 78 -19.87 20.66 -24.30
C THR A 78 -20.43 19.99 -23.04
N GLY A 79 -21.71 20.27 -22.73
CA GLY A 79 -22.28 19.88 -21.43
C GLY A 79 -21.50 20.53 -20.28
N PRO A 80 -20.98 19.76 -19.30
CA PRO A 80 -20.16 20.31 -18.22
C PRO A 80 -18.67 20.45 -18.57
N MET A 81 -18.25 20.07 -19.79
CA MET A 81 -16.84 20.06 -20.21
C MET A 81 -16.45 21.36 -20.88
N TRP A 82 -15.49 22.07 -20.31
CA TRP A 82 -14.85 23.25 -20.90
C TRP A 82 -13.60 22.83 -21.66
N HIS A 83 -13.42 23.29 -22.91
CA HIS A 83 -12.30 22.87 -23.71
C HIS A 83 -11.80 23.90 -24.72
N GLY A 84 -10.53 23.75 -25.07
CA GLY A 84 -9.85 24.59 -26.07
C GLY A 84 -8.55 23.96 -26.53
N TYR A 85 -8.10 24.30 -27.73
CA TYR A 85 -6.87 23.81 -28.30
C TYR A 85 -5.87 24.94 -28.51
N VAL A 86 -4.68 24.83 -27.91
CA VAL A 86 -3.62 25.84 -28.07
C VAL A 86 -2.58 25.32 -29.06
N VAL A 87 -2.48 26.00 -30.20
CA VAL A 87 -1.54 25.65 -31.28
C VAL A 87 -0.11 25.99 -30.89
N ASN A 88 0.86 25.17 -31.36
CA ASN A 88 2.30 25.35 -31.11
C ASN A 88 2.75 25.23 -29.65
N LEU A 89 1.89 24.74 -28.75
CA LEU A 89 2.28 24.43 -27.40
C LEU A 89 3.00 23.07 -27.36
N ARG A 90 3.95 22.92 -26.46
CA ARG A 90 4.81 21.71 -26.38
C ARG A 90 4.86 21.15 -24.96
N PRO A 91 5.28 19.89 -24.81
CA PRO A 91 5.63 19.29 -23.52
C PRO A 91 6.61 20.18 -22.73
N GLY A 92 6.46 20.18 -21.39
CA GLY A 92 7.19 21.07 -20.48
C GLY A 92 6.48 22.40 -20.18
N GLN A 93 5.42 22.75 -20.93
CA GLN A 93 4.64 23.96 -20.66
C GLN A 93 3.92 23.84 -19.30
N LEU A 94 4.16 24.81 -18.42
CA LEU A 94 3.48 24.93 -17.13
C LEU A 94 2.11 25.58 -17.32
N TYR A 95 1.10 25.05 -16.65
CA TYR A 95 -0.27 25.56 -16.75
C TYR A 95 -1.09 25.37 -15.49
N GLY A 96 -2.17 26.13 -15.40
CA GLY A 96 -3.22 26.01 -14.39
C GLY A 96 -4.49 26.68 -14.87
N TYR A 97 -5.51 26.70 -14.03
CA TYR A 97 -6.81 27.27 -14.38
C TYR A 97 -7.26 28.35 -13.39
N ARG A 98 -8.09 29.28 -13.86
CA ARG A 98 -9.00 30.09 -13.03
C ARG A 98 -10.42 29.76 -13.43
N VAL A 99 -11.24 29.42 -12.45
CA VAL A 99 -12.63 29.01 -12.68
C VAL A 99 -13.54 30.00 -12.02
N TYR A 100 -14.46 30.54 -12.81
CA TYR A 100 -15.44 31.54 -12.40
C TYR A 100 -16.80 30.87 -12.15
N GLY A 101 -17.40 31.14 -11.01
CA GLY A 101 -18.69 30.61 -10.59
C GLY A 101 -19.16 31.27 -9.30
N PRO A 102 -20.23 30.75 -8.68
CA PRO A 102 -20.69 31.27 -7.40
C PRO A 102 -19.69 30.98 -6.28
N TYR A 103 -19.43 31.97 -5.42
CA TYR A 103 -18.84 31.76 -4.11
C TYR A 103 -19.97 31.82 -3.09
N ASP A 104 -20.49 30.66 -2.77
CA ASP A 104 -21.61 30.45 -1.87
C ASP A 104 -21.38 29.16 -1.05
N PRO A 105 -20.47 29.22 -0.07
CA PRO A 105 -20.11 28.04 0.71
C PRO A 105 -21.28 27.39 1.45
N ALA A 106 -22.28 28.15 1.85
CA ALA A 106 -23.48 27.61 2.49
C ALA A 106 -24.28 26.66 1.59
N ASN A 107 -24.17 26.83 0.26
CA ASN A 107 -24.76 25.96 -0.75
C ASN A 107 -23.69 25.08 -1.46
N GLY A 108 -22.53 24.87 -0.86
CA GLY A 108 -21.47 24.00 -1.35
C GLY A 108 -20.64 24.55 -2.51
N HIS A 109 -20.79 25.82 -2.91
CA HIS A 109 -20.06 26.44 -4.02
C HIS A 109 -18.89 27.29 -3.52
N ARG A 110 -17.65 26.99 -4.03
CA ARG A 110 -16.41 27.62 -3.56
C ARG A 110 -15.53 28.16 -4.70
N PHE A 111 -16.14 28.61 -5.80
CA PHE A 111 -15.43 29.22 -6.93
C PHE A 111 -14.77 30.53 -6.52
N ASN A 112 -13.49 30.70 -6.84
CA ASN A 112 -12.79 31.96 -6.64
C ASN A 112 -11.74 32.16 -7.73
N PRO A 113 -11.98 33.07 -8.73
CA PRO A 113 -11.06 33.28 -9.84
C PRO A 113 -9.71 33.92 -9.44
N ASN A 114 -9.55 34.36 -8.18
CA ASN A 114 -8.25 34.80 -7.67
C ASN A 114 -7.36 33.61 -7.30
N LYS A 115 -7.86 32.39 -7.39
CA LYS A 115 -7.10 31.17 -7.10
C LYS A 115 -6.72 30.48 -8.39
N VAL A 116 -5.40 30.23 -8.54
CA VAL A 116 -4.88 29.37 -9.61
C VAL A 116 -5.05 27.93 -9.16
N LEU A 117 -5.64 27.10 -10.00
CA LEU A 117 -6.04 25.73 -9.70
C LEU A 117 -5.22 24.75 -10.54
N LEU A 118 -4.74 23.71 -9.90
CA LEU A 118 -4.15 22.55 -10.56
C LEU A 118 -5.25 21.79 -11.32
N ASP A 119 -4.92 21.35 -12.53
CA ASP A 119 -5.77 20.46 -13.30
C ASP A 119 -5.96 19.12 -12.56
N PRO A 120 -7.21 18.66 -12.31
CA PRO A 120 -7.47 17.34 -11.72
C PRO A 120 -6.85 16.17 -12.52
N TYR A 121 -6.59 16.36 -13.81
CA TYR A 121 -5.96 15.41 -14.72
C TYR A 121 -4.48 15.73 -15.01
N ALA A 122 -3.83 16.56 -14.20
CA ALA A 122 -2.41 16.86 -14.36
C ALA A 122 -1.56 15.59 -14.24
N LYS A 123 -0.82 15.24 -15.29
CA LYS A 123 0.06 14.05 -15.36
C LYS A 123 1.47 14.30 -14.81
N ALA A 124 1.83 15.56 -14.60
CA ALA A 124 3.06 15.97 -13.94
C ALA A 124 2.85 17.27 -13.17
N ILE A 125 3.53 17.40 -12.06
CA ILE A 125 3.65 18.66 -11.30
C ILE A 125 4.87 19.40 -11.83
N GLY A 126 4.65 20.54 -12.45
CA GLY A 126 5.75 21.38 -12.95
C GLY A 126 6.26 22.41 -11.94
N ARG A 127 5.38 22.83 -11.04
CA ARG A 127 5.69 23.65 -9.87
C ARG A 127 5.00 23.08 -8.65
N PRO A 128 5.74 22.62 -7.63
CA PRO A 128 5.16 22.21 -6.35
C PRO A 128 4.50 23.38 -5.61
N LEU A 129 3.58 23.05 -4.72
CA LEU A 129 2.92 24.01 -3.84
C LEU A 129 3.92 24.76 -2.96
N ARG A 130 3.70 26.08 -2.81
CA ARG A 130 4.36 26.92 -1.80
C ARG A 130 3.32 27.48 -0.87
N TRP A 131 3.39 27.20 0.43
CA TRP A 131 2.36 27.63 1.36
C TRP A 131 2.31 29.15 1.55
N ASP A 132 1.12 29.72 1.38
CA ASP A 132 0.80 31.14 1.59
C ASP A 132 -0.71 31.30 1.89
N ASP A 133 -1.09 32.37 2.57
CA ASP A 133 -2.49 32.67 2.89
C ASP A 133 -3.34 32.92 1.64
N SER A 134 -2.72 33.33 0.55
CA SER A 134 -3.41 33.53 -0.75
C SER A 134 -3.98 32.26 -1.35
N LEU A 135 -3.57 31.07 -0.90
CA LEU A 135 -4.09 29.78 -1.36
C LEU A 135 -5.51 29.48 -0.88
N TYR A 136 -5.98 30.20 0.14
CA TYR A 136 -7.33 30.01 0.68
C TYR A 136 -8.34 30.84 -0.10
N GLY A 137 -9.49 30.24 -0.42
CA GLY A 137 -10.60 30.91 -1.13
C GLY A 137 -11.26 32.01 -0.32
N TYR A 138 -11.05 32.00 1.00
CA TYR A 138 -11.58 32.95 1.98
C TYR A 138 -10.45 33.76 2.64
N ASP A 139 -10.80 34.82 3.37
CA ASP A 139 -9.84 35.60 4.15
C ASP A 139 -9.53 34.88 5.47
N VAL A 140 -8.34 34.33 5.60
CA VAL A 140 -7.89 33.59 6.80
C VAL A 140 -7.84 34.45 8.06
N ASN A 141 -7.84 35.79 7.92
CA ASN A 141 -7.81 36.73 9.03
C ASN A 141 -9.24 37.15 9.49
N ASP A 142 -10.27 36.81 8.73
CA ASP A 142 -11.66 37.05 9.13
C ASP A 142 -12.16 35.97 10.09
N SER A 143 -11.92 36.16 11.37
CA SER A 143 -12.29 35.20 12.41
C SER A 143 -13.79 35.06 12.63
N GLU A 144 -14.61 36.05 12.16
CA GLU A 144 -16.06 36.06 12.32
C GLU A 144 -16.73 35.25 11.20
N LYS A 145 -16.43 35.56 9.95
CA LYS A 145 -17.04 34.92 8.78
C LYS A 145 -16.31 33.62 8.38
N ARG A 146 -15.02 33.53 8.67
CA ARG A 146 -14.19 32.36 8.34
C ARG A 146 -14.31 32.00 6.86
N ASP A 147 -14.62 30.74 6.52
CA ASP A 147 -14.79 30.26 5.13
C ASP A 147 -15.98 30.88 4.37
N LEU A 148 -16.88 31.63 5.03
CA LEU A 148 -17.92 32.43 4.40
C LEU A 148 -17.42 33.78 3.90
N SER A 149 -16.22 34.22 4.29
CA SER A 149 -15.56 35.41 3.73
C SER A 149 -15.01 35.11 2.34
N TYR A 150 -14.57 36.12 1.62
CA TYR A 150 -14.04 35.98 0.26
C TYR A 150 -12.65 36.62 0.15
N SER A 151 -11.65 35.85 -0.27
CA SER A 151 -10.28 36.34 -0.49
C SER A 151 -10.13 36.89 -1.92
N THR A 152 -9.64 38.12 -2.04
CA THR A 152 -9.31 38.74 -3.33
C THR A 152 -7.82 38.64 -3.69
N THR A 153 -7.00 38.02 -2.82
CA THR A 153 -5.56 37.86 -3.02
C THR A 153 -5.27 36.84 -4.10
N ASP A 154 -4.40 37.18 -5.04
CA ASP A 154 -4.01 36.26 -6.12
C ASP A 154 -3.06 35.18 -5.62
N SER A 155 -3.39 33.92 -5.88
CA SER A 155 -2.54 32.76 -5.51
C SER A 155 -1.50 32.40 -6.58
N ALA A 156 -1.45 33.09 -7.71
CA ALA A 156 -0.56 32.75 -8.83
C ALA A 156 0.92 32.54 -8.45
N PRO A 157 1.53 33.30 -7.50
CA PRO A 157 2.92 33.08 -7.10
C PRO A 157 3.18 31.75 -6.35
N TYR A 158 2.14 31.15 -5.76
CA TYR A 158 2.27 30.08 -4.76
C TYR A 158 1.58 28.77 -5.13
N ALA A 159 0.54 28.84 -5.97
CA ALA A 159 -0.27 27.67 -6.36
C ALA A 159 0.54 26.62 -7.11
N PRO A 160 0.24 25.33 -6.94
CA PRO A 160 0.85 24.27 -7.74
C PRO A 160 0.45 24.42 -9.22
N LEU A 161 1.34 24.05 -10.13
CA LEU A 161 1.08 24.06 -11.57
C LEU A 161 1.29 22.68 -12.16
N GLY A 162 0.41 22.29 -13.07
CA GLY A 162 0.62 21.14 -13.93
C GLY A 162 1.66 21.44 -15.01
N ALA A 163 2.22 20.38 -15.59
CA ALA A 163 3.04 20.47 -16.78
C ALA A 163 2.48 19.57 -17.88
N VAL A 164 2.50 20.06 -19.12
CA VAL A 164 2.20 19.25 -20.30
C VAL A 164 3.29 18.19 -20.44
N VAL A 165 2.91 16.91 -20.55
CA VAL A 165 3.86 15.80 -20.73
C VAL A 165 3.83 15.26 -22.14
N GLU A 166 4.96 14.69 -22.57
CA GLU A 166 5.03 13.78 -23.69
C GLU A 166 4.80 12.37 -23.16
N GLU A 167 3.75 11.71 -23.65
CA GLU A 167 3.34 10.39 -23.14
C GLU A 167 4.21 9.26 -23.71
N THR A 168 4.94 9.52 -24.79
CA THR A 168 5.80 8.52 -25.44
C THR A 168 6.95 8.09 -24.52
N PHE A 169 7.01 6.80 -24.27
CA PHE A 169 8.09 6.17 -23.53
C PHE A 169 8.51 4.87 -24.22
N ALA A 170 9.81 4.63 -24.30
CA ALA A 170 10.33 3.42 -24.92
C ALA A 170 10.32 2.25 -23.91
N TRP A 171 9.19 1.57 -23.80
CA TRP A 171 9.05 0.39 -22.96
C TRP A 171 9.89 -0.81 -23.42
N GLY A 172 10.28 -0.86 -24.71
CA GLY A 172 11.05 -1.95 -25.27
C GLY A 172 10.23 -3.26 -25.33
N ASN A 173 10.74 -4.31 -24.68
CA ASN A 173 10.06 -5.59 -24.56
C ASN A 173 9.47 -5.79 -23.15
N ASP A 174 9.10 -4.72 -22.50
CA ASP A 174 8.49 -4.79 -21.15
C ASP A 174 7.28 -5.73 -21.17
N GLN A 175 7.21 -6.61 -20.20
CA GLN A 175 6.11 -7.54 -19.98
C GLN A 175 5.83 -7.66 -18.51
N THR A 176 4.57 -7.47 -18.15
CA THR A 176 4.08 -7.75 -16.80
C THR A 176 4.41 -9.18 -16.40
N PRO A 177 4.99 -9.43 -15.23
CA PRO A 177 5.37 -10.78 -14.78
C PRO A 177 4.19 -11.74 -14.63
N HIS A 178 2.98 -11.25 -14.35
CA HIS A 178 1.76 -12.05 -14.16
C HIS A 178 1.92 -13.17 -13.11
N ILE A 179 2.42 -12.84 -11.94
CA ILE A 179 2.61 -13.79 -10.85
C ILE A 179 1.25 -14.30 -10.36
N PRO A 180 0.98 -15.61 -10.31
CA PRO A 180 -0.24 -16.13 -9.70
C PRO A 180 -0.40 -15.69 -8.25
N TRP A 181 -1.64 -15.50 -7.80
CA TRP A 181 -1.91 -15.08 -6.43
C TRP A 181 -1.31 -16.01 -5.37
N GLU A 182 -1.39 -17.33 -5.58
CA GLU A 182 -0.81 -18.33 -4.69
C GLU A 182 0.72 -18.27 -4.60
N ASP A 183 1.38 -17.75 -5.63
CA ASP A 183 2.83 -17.58 -5.68
C ASP A 183 3.28 -16.17 -5.27
N THR A 184 2.34 -15.30 -4.96
CA THR A 184 2.60 -13.90 -4.59
C THR A 184 3.15 -13.78 -3.17
N ILE A 185 4.24 -13.03 -3.02
CA ILE A 185 4.81 -12.58 -1.74
C ILE A 185 5.02 -11.08 -1.86
N ILE A 186 4.25 -10.33 -1.08
CA ILE A 186 4.22 -8.87 -1.15
C ILE A 186 5.27 -8.28 -0.20
N TYR A 187 5.98 -7.26 -0.67
CA TYR A 187 6.83 -6.41 0.13
C TYR A 187 6.32 -4.97 0.08
N GLU A 188 5.83 -4.48 1.22
CA GLU A 188 5.34 -3.11 1.34
C GLU A 188 6.52 -2.16 1.52
N ALA A 189 6.74 -1.24 0.57
CA ALA A 189 7.92 -0.38 0.54
C ALA A 189 7.57 1.10 0.40
N HIS A 190 8.38 1.96 1.00
CA HIS A 190 8.37 3.40 0.75
C HIS A 190 9.53 3.77 -0.17
N VAL A 191 9.27 4.42 -1.31
CA VAL A 191 10.28 4.76 -2.34
C VAL A 191 11.50 5.44 -1.72
N LYS A 192 11.30 6.44 -0.86
CA LYS A 192 12.40 7.16 -0.22
C LYS A 192 13.04 6.35 0.91
N GLY A 193 12.23 5.80 1.80
CA GLY A 193 12.71 5.13 3.01
C GLY A 193 13.63 3.96 2.72
N MET A 194 13.31 3.18 1.70
CA MET A 194 14.07 1.99 1.34
C MET A 194 15.49 2.29 0.88
N THR A 195 15.71 3.41 0.17
CA THR A 195 16.99 3.66 -0.48
C THR A 195 17.79 4.82 0.11
N GLN A 196 17.19 5.63 0.99
CA GLN A 196 17.78 6.87 1.48
C GLN A 196 19.13 6.66 2.18
N LYS A 197 19.28 5.58 2.94
CA LYS A 197 20.52 5.21 3.65
C LYS A 197 21.25 4.03 3.00
N HIS A 198 20.76 3.51 1.86
CA HIS A 198 21.34 2.31 1.26
C HIS A 198 22.78 2.55 0.79
N PRO A 199 23.79 1.78 1.30
CA PRO A 199 25.21 2.09 1.08
C PRO A 199 25.62 1.97 -0.39
N GLU A 200 25.07 1.01 -1.14
CA GLU A 200 25.46 0.71 -2.52
C GLU A 200 24.61 1.46 -3.57
N VAL A 201 23.57 2.19 -3.16
CA VAL A 201 22.83 3.08 -4.06
C VAL A 201 23.60 4.40 -4.20
N PRO A 202 23.89 4.86 -5.44
CA PRO A 202 24.53 6.15 -5.66
C PRO A 202 23.81 7.28 -4.92
N GLU A 203 24.54 8.14 -4.24
CA GLU A 203 23.98 9.22 -3.39
C GLU A 203 22.94 10.08 -4.14
N SER A 204 23.19 10.39 -5.41
CA SER A 204 22.28 11.18 -6.26
C SER A 204 20.98 10.48 -6.61
N LEU A 205 20.86 9.16 -6.38
CA LEU A 205 19.68 8.35 -6.66
C LEU A 205 18.96 7.90 -5.38
N ARG A 206 19.56 8.10 -4.21
CA ARG A 206 18.95 7.74 -2.93
C ARG A 206 17.63 8.47 -2.74
N GLY A 207 16.63 7.77 -2.23
CA GLY A 207 15.29 8.31 -1.98
C GLY A 207 14.46 8.58 -3.23
N THR A 208 14.86 8.08 -4.40
CA THR A 208 14.19 8.34 -5.68
C THR A 208 13.66 7.06 -6.34
N TYR A 209 12.80 7.21 -7.36
CA TYR A 209 12.36 6.09 -8.22
C TYR A 209 13.54 5.34 -8.84
N LEU A 210 14.57 6.07 -9.30
CA LEU A 210 15.75 5.44 -9.88
C LEU A 210 16.63 4.75 -8.83
N GLY A 211 16.55 5.15 -7.56
CA GLY A 211 17.16 4.43 -6.45
C GLY A 211 16.54 3.04 -6.28
N MET A 212 15.21 2.94 -6.38
CA MET A 212 14.49 1.65 -6.36
C MET A 212 14.85 0.74 -7.55
N ALA A 213 15.23 1.34 -8.68
CA ALA A 213 15.66 0.63 -9.90
C ALA A 213 17.13 0.18 -9.85
N CYS A 214 17.89 0.50 -8.81
CA CYS A 214 19.29 0.09 -8.68
C CYS A 214 19.42 -1.42 -8.44
N GLU A 215 20.44 -2.03 -9.06
CA GLU A 215 20.71 -3.47 -8.96
C GLU A 215 20.77 -3.99 -7.51
N PRO A 216 21.45 -3.33 -6.54
CA PRO A 216 21.49 -3.81 -5.15
C PRO A 216 20.11 -3.92 -4.47
N VAL A 217 19.21 -2.98 -4.78
CA VAL A 217 17.84 -2.99 -4.25
C VAL A 217 17.02 -4.14 -4.86
N ILE A 218 17.13 -4.32 -6.16
CA ILE A 218 16.46 -5.41 -6.89
C ILE A 218 16.99 -6.77 -6.42
N GLU A 219 18.30 -6.91 -6.25
CA GLU A 219 18.91 -8.14 -5.74
C GLU A 219 18.47 -8.44 -4.31
N HIS A 220 18.37 -7.45 -3.44
CA HIS A 220 17.85 -7.63 -2.09
C HIS A 220 16.43 -8.22 -2.12
N LEU A 221 15.51 -7.60 -2.88
CA LEU A 221 14.13 -8.07 -3.02
C LEU A 221 14.05 -9.50 -3.57
N LYS A 222 14.87 -9.83 -4.60
CA LYS A 222 14.90 -11.17 -5.18
C LYS A 222 15.47 -12.20 -4.22
N ASN A 223 16.55 -11.86 -3.51
CA ASN A 223 17.19 -12.74 -2.52
C ASN A 223 16.28 -12.98 -1.31
N LEU A 224 15.47 -11.97 -0.96
CA LEU A 224 14.42 -12.12 0.05
C LEU A 224 13.26 -13.03 -0.42
N GLY A 225 13.16 -13.30 -1.73
CA GLY A 225 12.12 -14.14 -2.32
C GLY A 225 10.83 -13.38 -2.66
N VAL A 226 10.82 -12.07 -2.55
CA VAL A 226 9.70 -11.20 -2.93
C VAL A 226 9.35 -11.38 -4.41
N THR A 227 8.07 -11.31 -4.73
CA THR A 227 7.55 -11.36 -6.10
C THR A 227 6.83 -10.07 -6.51
N THR A 228 6.36 -9.32 -5.55
CA THR A 228 5.50 -8.15 -5.78
C THR A 228 5.88 -7.04 -4.80
N VAL A 229 6.22 -5.87 -5.32
CA VAL A 229 6.50 -4.67 -4.52
C VAL A 229 5.25 -3.81 -4.45
N GLN A 230 4.71 -3.62 -3.26
CA GLN A 230 3.62 -2.69 -2.99
C GLN A 230 4.19 -1.38 -2.49
N LEU A 231 4.11 -0.33 -3.30
CA LEU A 231 4.61 1.00 -2.94
C LEU A 231 3.57 1.79 -2.16
N LEU A 232 3.96 2.39 -1.03
CA LEU A 232 3.17 3.43 -0.39
C LEU A 232 2.85 4.53 -1.41
N PRO A 233 1.84 5.40 -1.16
CA PRO A 233 1.30 6.28 -2.18
C PRO A 233 2.37 7.05 -2.95
N VAL A 234 2.35 6.88 -4.27
CA VAL A 234 3.25 7.54 -5.22
C VAL A 234 2.56 8.64 -6.00
N HIS A 235 1.29 8.89 -5.78
CA HIS A 235 0.60 10.07 -6.29
C HIS A 235 1.22 11.34 -5.70
N ALA A 236 1.26 12.42 -6.49
CA ALA A 236 1.73 13.71 -6.00
C ALA A 236 0.95 14.14 -4.76
N LYS A 237 1.68 14.35 -3.67
CA LYS A 237 1.13 14.63 -2.34
C LYS A 237 1.29 16.08 -1.92
N LEU A 238 0.63 16.42 -0.85
CA LEU A 238 0.64 17.73 -0.21
C LEU A 238 1.24 17.61 1.19
N HIS A 239 2.28 18.38 1.49
CA HIS A 239 2.71 18.56 2.87
C HIS A 239 1.76 19.52 3.59
N ARG A 240 1.10 19.08 4.65
CA ARG A 240 0.22 19.97 5.42
C ARG A 240 0.99 21.12 6.04
N ARG A 241 0.40 22.32 6.00
CA ARG A 241 1.00 23.56 6.50
C ARG A 241 1.41 23.45 7.96
N GLU A 242 0.57 22.83 8.78
CA GLU A 242 0.77 22.65 10.21
C GLU A 242 1.98 21.75 10.51
N LEU A 243 2.22 20.74 9.69
CA LEU A 243 3.41 19.89 9.80
C LEU A 243 4.68 20.68 9.47
N LEU A 244 4.67 21.44 8.38
CA LEU A 244 5.82 22.26 7.99
C LEU A 244 6.16 23.32 9.05
N GLN A 245 5.17 23.92 9.70
CA GLN A 245 5.35 24.85 10.81
C GLN A 245 5.98 24.18 12.04
N LYS A 246 5.75 22.89 12.23
CA LYS A 246 6.40 22.07 13.27
C LYS A 246 7.77 21.52 12.86
N GLY A 247 8.23 21.79 11.61
CA GLY A 247 9.44 21.21 11.04
C GLY A 247 9.31 19.74 10.65
N LEU A 248 8.07 19.27 10.42
CA LEU A 248 7.73 17.93 9.98
C LEU A 248 7.24 17.94 8.53
N ARG A 249 7.22 16.79 7.87
CA ARG A 249 6.78 16.64 6.47
C ARG A 249 5.88 15.42 6.34
N GLU A 250 4.91 15.49 5.45
CA GLU A 250 4.14 14.31 5.05
C GLU A 250 5.09 13.28 4.40
N TYR A 251 5.23 12.12 5.02
CA TYR A 251 6.15 11.08 4.56
C TYR A 251 5.40 9.96 3.84
N TRP A 252 4.37 9.39 4.43
CA TRP A 252 3.67 8.24 3.84
C TRP A 252 3.03 8.51 2.47
N GLY A 253 2.44 9.70 2.28
CA GLY A 253 1.82 10.07 1.01
C GLY A 253 0.29 10.04 0.99
N TYR A 254 -0.38 9.72 2.09
CA TYR A 254 -1.87 9.68 2.17
C TYR A 254 -2.51 11.07 2.22
N ASN A 255 -1.99 12.01 1.47
CA ASN A 255 -2.50 13.38 1.38
C ASN A 255 -2.45 13.86 -0.07
N THR A 256 -3.18 13.17 -0.94
CA THR A 256 -3.10 13.29 -2.40
C THR A 256 -3.52 14.67 -2.89
N LEU A 257 -2.71 15.22 -3.80
CA LEU A 257 -2.98 16.46 -4.54
C LEU A 257 -3.39 16.19 -6.00
N ALA A 258 -2.76 15.21 -6.66
CA ALA A 258 -3.00 14.90 -8.07
C ALA A 258 -2.96 13.38 -8.32
N TYR A 259 -4.03 12.84 -8.91
CA TYR A 259 -4.24 11.39 -9.08
C TYR A 259 -3.53 10.80 -10.30
N PHE A 260 -3.05 11.63 -11.24
CA PHE A 260 -2.39 11.18 -12.45
C PHE A 260 -0.89 11.46 -12.45
N ALA A 261 -0.40 12.27 -11.52
CA ALA A 261 1.00 12.66 -11.44
C ALA A 261 1.74 11.84 -10.39
N PRO A 262 2.89 11.22 -10.73
CA PRO A 262 3.78 10.66 -9.72
C PRO A 262 4.39 11.76 -8.85
N GLU A 263 4.73 11.42 -7.61
CA GLU A 263 5.29 12.33 -6.62
C GLU A 263 6.62 12.93 -7.11
N PRO A 264 6.72 14.24 -7.28
CA PRO A 264 7.91 14.87 -7.84
C PRO A 264 9.15 14.84 -6.93
N GLU A 265 8.98 14.69 -5.60
CA GLU A 265 10.10 14.59 -4.66
C GLU A 265 10.89 13.28 -4.82
N TYR A 266 10.30 12.26 -5.43
CA TYR A 266 10.99 11.01 -5.73
C TYR A 266 11.67 10.99 -7.11
N SER A 267 11.70 12.12 -7.81
CA SER A 267 12.42 12.26 -9.08
C SER A 267 13.87 12.64 -8.86
N SER A 268 14.76 12.04 -9.65
CA SER A 268 16.19 12.34 -9.62
C SER A 268 16.58 13.58 -10.44
N ASN A 269 15.72 14.03 -11.38
CA ASN A 269 16.04 15.07 -12.37
C ASN A 269 15.02 16.22 -12.41
N GLY A 270 14.37 16.50 -11.29
CA GLY A 270 13.39 17.57 -11.16
C GLY A 270 11.94 17.13 -11.42
N PRO A 271 10.98 17.99 -11.09
CA PRO A 271 9.57 17.59 -10.90
C PRO A 271 8.92 16.91 -12.12
N VAL A 272 9.12 17.44 -13.32
CA VAL A 272 8.51 16.91 -14.56
C VAL A 272 9.09 15.56 -14.96
N SER A 273 10.32 15.25 -14.55
CA SER A 273 10.98 13.97 -14.85
C SER A 273 10.40 12.80 -14.06
N ALA A 274 9.60 13.04 -13.01
CA ALA A 274 9.01 12.01 -12.17
C ALA A 274 8.25 10.94 -12.99
N VAL A 275 7.53 11.34 -14.05
CA VAL A 275 6.82 10.41 -14.94
C VAL A 275 7.78 9.42 -15.60
N ARG A 276 8.90 9.93 -16.14
CA ARG A 276 9.90 9.09 -16.79
C ARG A 276 10.64 8.21 -15.79
N ASP A 277 11.03 8.78 -14.64
CA ASP A 277 11.78 8.07 -13.60
C ASP A 277 10.93 6.92 -13.02
N PHE A 278 9.63 7.14 -12.81
CA PHE A 278 8.69 6.10 -12.39
C PHE A 278 8.58 4.97 -13.45
N LYS A 279 8.38 5.32 -14.73
CA LYS A 279 8.34 4.32 -15.82
C LYS A 279 9.64 3.51 -15.92
N MET A 280 10.80 4.14 -15.69
CA MET A 280 12.09 3.45 -15.66
C MET A 280 12.20 2.49 -14.46
N MET A 281 11.69 2.87 -13.30
CA MET A 281 11.63 2.00 -12.11
C MET A 281 10.77 0.76 -12.39
N VAL A 282 9.53 0.95 -12.87
CA VAL A 282 8.62 -0.16 -13.18
C VAL A 282 9.28 -1.12 -14.17
N ARG A 283 9.84 -0.61 -15.27
CA ARG A 283 10.53 -1.45 -16.26
C ARG A 283 11.69 -2.25 -15.66
N ALA A 284 12.49 -1.63 -14.78
CA ALA A 284 13.61 -2.34 -14.15
C ALA A 284 13.14 -3.45 -13.20
N LEU A 285 12.04 -3.24 -12.48
CA LEU A 285 11.43 -4.24 -11.61
C LEU A 285 10.82 -5.39 -12.43
N HIS A 286 10.11 -5.08 -13.53
CA HIS A 286 9.60 -6.09 -14.48
C HIS A 286 10.71 -6.92 -15.13
N ASP A 287 11.81 -6.27 -15.59
CA ASP A 287 12.98 -6.95 -16.13
C ASP A 287 13.59 -7.94 -15.12
N ALA A 288 13.39 -7.69 -13.81
CA ALA A 288 13.82 -8.58 -12.73
C ALA A 288 12.77 -9.63 -12.33
N GLY A 289 11.59 -9.62 -12.93
CA GLY A 289 10.47 -10.52 -12.64
C GLY A 289 9.66 -10.12 -11.40
N LEU A 290 9.67 -8.85 -11.01
CA LEU A 290 8.93 -8.30 -9.88
C LEU A 290 7.74 -7.47 -10.36
N GLU A 291 6.55 -7.75 -9.82
CA GLU A 291 5.36 -6.92 -10.03
C GLU A 291 5.41 -5.64 -9.18
N VAL A 292 4.72 -4.60 -9.66
CA VAL A 292 4.58 -3.32 -8.97
C VAL A 292 3.11 -3.02 -8.70
N ILE A 293 2.73 -2.98 -7.43
CA ILE A 293 1.43 -2.51 -6.96
C ILE A 293 1.62 -1.13 -6.34
N ILE A 294 0.70 -0.20 -6.59
CA ILE A 294 0.71 1.10 -5.94
C ILE A 294 -0.47 1.26 -4.99
N ASP A 295 -0.21 1.91 -3.86
CA ASP A 295 -1.25 2.33 -2.94
C ASP A 295 -1.94 3.59 -3.46
N VAL A 296 -3.28 3.59 -3.51
CA VAL A 296 -4.08 4.66 -4.10
C VAL A 296 -5.11 5.20 -3.13
N VAL A 297 -5.17 6.52 -3.04
CA VAL A 297 -5.99 7.26 -2.07
C VAL A 297 -7.08 8.03 -2.83
N TYR A 298 -8.13 7.33 -3.28
CA TYR A 298 -9.26 7.98 -3.98
C TYR A 298 -10.41 8.34 -3.06
N ASN A 299 -10.31 8.04 -1.77
CA ASN A 299 -11.37 8.31 -0.81
C ASN A 299 -11.38 9.77 -0.35
N HIS A 300 -10.25 10.49 -0.37
CA HIS A 300 -10.12 11.88 0.06
C HIS A 300 -9.02 12.63 -0.70
N THR A 301 -8.88 13.94 -0.42
CA THR A 301 -7.83 14.80 -0.97
C THR A 301 -7.10 15.57 0.11
N GLY A 302 -5.90 16.05 -0.21
CA GLY A 302 -5.12 16.96 0.63
C GLY A 302 -5.73 18.36 0.82
N GLU A 303 -6.84 18.71 0.16
CA GLU A 303 -7.51 20.02 0.36
C GLU A 303 -8.19 20.12 1.73
N GLY A 304 -8.27 19.04 2.54
CA GLY A 304 -8.79 19.05 3.91
C GLY A 304 -10.26 19.42 4.02
N ASN A 305 -10.70 19.83 5.22
CA ASN A 305 -12.09 20.19 5.49
C ASN A 305 -12.49 21.55 4.86
N HIS A 306 -13.69 22.05 5.18
CA HIS A 306 -14.24 23.32 4.67
C HIS A 306 -13.33 24.54 4.92
N MET A 307 -12.38 24.45 5.85
CA MET A 307 -11.38 25.49 6.15
C MET A 307 -10.05 25.29 5.40
N GLY A 308 -9.91 24.26 4.60
CA GLY A 308 -8.69 23.97 3.86
C GLY A 308 -8.43 24.90 2.66
N PRO A 309 -7.28 24.78 2.01
CA PRO A 309 -6.90 25.62 0.86
C PRO A 309 -7.72 25.26 -0.38
N THR A 310 -7.70 26.13 -1.39
CA THR A 310 -8.34 25.95 -2.70
C THR A 310 -7.25 25.77 -3.75
N LEU A 311 -6.96 24.50 -4.10
CA LEU A 311 -5.80 24.13 -4.90
C LEU A 311 -6.15 23.44 -6.23
N SER A 312 -7.23 22.65 -6.26
CA SER A 312 -7.66 21.86 -7.41
C SER A 312 -9.18 21.65 -7.37
N LEU A 313 -9.64 20.48 -6.95
CA LEU A 313 -11.05 20.04 -7.04
C LEU A 313 -12.03 21.01 -6.38
N ARG A 314 -11.67 21.55 -5.22
CA ARG A 314 -12.50 22.53 -4.48
C ARG A 314 -12.79 23.78 -5.30
N GLY A 315 -11.78 24.30 -5.97
CA GLY A 315 -11.93 25.51 -6.78
C GLY A 315 -12.50 25.24 -8.17
N VAL A 316 -12.30 24.04 -8.70
CA VAL A 316 -12.81 23.63 -10.00
C VAL A 316 -14.31 23.40 -9.95
N ASP A 317 -14.82 22.63 -8.99
CA ASP A 317 -16.26 22.46 -8.74
C ASP A 317 -16.51 21.69 -7.43
N ASN A 318 -16.46 22.37 -6.29
CA ASN A 318 -16.58 21.74 -4.98
C ASN A 318 -17.78 20.80 -4.84
N ARG A 319 -18.95 21.22 -5.31
CA ARG A 319 -20.21 20.48 -5.16
C ARG A 319 -20.24 19.18 -5.97
N THR A 320 -19.49 19.12 -7.07
CA THR A 320 -19.37 17.89 -7.89
C THR A 320 -18.40 16.89 -7.27
N TYR A 321 -17.24 17.37 -6.80
CA TYR A 321 -16.16 16.45 -6.43
C TYR A 321 -16.27 15.91 -5.00
N TYR A 322 -16.83 16.68 -4.07
CA TYR A 322 -16.87 16.30 -2.66
C TYR A 322 -18.27 15.87 -2.21
N LYS A 323 -18.29 14.86 -1.36
CA LYS A 323 -19.50 14.40 -0.68
C LYS A 323 -19.86 15.40 0.42
N LEU A 324 -20.88 16.22 0.16
CA LEU A 324 -21.34 17.24 1.10
C LEU A 324 -22.22 16.63 2.19
N ASN A 325 -22.27 17.30 3.35
CA ASN A 325 -23.17 16.91 4.43
C ASN A 325 -24.62 17.26 4.02
N PRO A 326 -25.55 16.28 4.03
CA PRO A 326 -26.92 16.50 3.57
C PRO A 326 -27.71 17.49 4.41
N ASP A 327 -27.33 17.69 5.67
CA ASP A 327 -27.99 18.64 6.58
C ASP A 327 -27.46 20.07 6.44
N ASP A 328 -26.23 20.23 5.91
CA ASP A 328 -25.60 21.54 5.69
C ASP A 328 -24.50 21.41 4.62
N ASP A 329 -24.79 21.79 3.38
CA ASP A 329 -23.90 21.73 2.21
C ASP A 329 -22.57 22.49 2.39
N ARG A 330 -22.43 23.29 3.44
CA ARG A 330 -21.19 23.99 3.78
C ARG A 330 -20.09 23.01 4.17
N TYR A 331 -20.44 21.87 4.80
CA TYR A 331 -19.52 20.88 5.35
C TYR A 331 -19.43 19.65 4.45
N TYR A 332 -18.37 18.89 4.66
CA TYR A 332 -18.17 17.60 3.97
C TYR A 332 -18.56 16.43 4.89
N MET A 333 -19.00 15.34 4.29
CA MET A 333 -18.95 14.05 4.95
C MET A 333 -17.47 13.67 5.12
N ASP A 334 -17.14 13.10 6.29
CA ASP A 334 -15.77 12.67 6.58
C ASP A 334 -15.77 11.22 7.07
N TYR A 335 -15.59 10.29 6.13
CA TYR A 335 -15.42 8.86 6.39
C TYR A 335 -13.96 8.46 6.48
N THR A 336 -13.05 9.42 6.41
CA THR A 336 -11.62 9.20 6.24
C THR A 336 -10.78 9.70 7.42
N GLY A 337 -11.36 10.58 8.25
CA GLY A 337 -10.65 11.25 9.34
C GLY A 337 -9.73 12.40 8.88
N THR A 338 -9.77 12.75 7.58
CA THR A 338 -8.90 13.78 6.97
C THR A 338 -9.61 15.10 6.70
N GLY A 339 -10.93 15.14 6.89
CA GLY A 339 -11.76 16.32 6.76
C GLY A 339 -12.62 16.40 5.49
N ASN A 340 -12.46 15.47 4.54
CA ASN A 340 -13.30 15.37 3.35
C ASN A 340 -13.43 13.94 2.84
N THR A 341 -14.42 13.70 1.99
CA THR A 341 -14.59 12.47 1.24
C THR A 341 -14.94 12.85 -0.20
N LEU A 342 -14.29 12.24 -1.20
CA LEU A 342 -14.71 12.35 -2.59
C LEU A 342 -16.07 11.66 -2.79
N ASP A 343 -16.84 12.12 -3.79
CA ASP A 343 -18.14 11.52 -4.09
C ASP A 343 -18.10 10.59 -5.33
N PRO A 344 -17.78 9.30 -5.16
CA PRO A 344 -17.81 8.36 -6.28
C PRO A 344 -19.22 8.07 -6.80
N GLY A 345 -20.26 8.58 -6.15
CA GLY A 345 -21.64 8.55 -6.64
C GLY A 345 -21.87 9.51 -7.81
N ASP A 346 -21.06 10.58 -7.94
CA ASP A 346 -21.06 11.43 -9.12
C ASP A 346 -20.39 10.74 -10.31
N PRO A 347 -21.03 10.67 -11.50
CA PRO A 347 -20.48 9.94 -12.63
C PRO A 347 -19.17 10.52 -13.17
N TYR A 348 -18.91 11.80 -12.97
CA TYR A 348 -17.69 12.45 -13.44
C TYR A 348 -16.52 12.27 -12.48
N VAL A 349 -16.80 12.15 -11.18
CA VAL A 349 -15.82 11.75 -10.16
C VAL A 349 -15.44 10.28 -10.34
N LEU A 350 -16.44 9.40 -10.50
CA LEU A 350 -16.22 7.99 -10.80
C LEU A 350 -15.40 7.82 -12.09
N GLN A 351 -15.71 8.59 -13.15
CA GLN A 351 -14.92 8.58 -14.38
C GLN A 351 -13.47 9.03 -14.13
N MET A 352 -13.24 10.07 -13.32
CA MET A 352 -11.88 10.52 -12.97
C MET A 352 -11.07 9.40 -12.29
N ILE A 353 -11.67 8.71 -11.34
CA ILE A 353 -11.03 7.57 -10.66
C ILE A 353 -10.70 6.46 -11.66
N MET A 354 -11.67 6.08 -12.51
CA MET A 354 -11.48 5.02 -13.52
C MET A 354 -10.44 5.39 -14.56
N ASP A 355 -10.42 6.64 -15.02
CA ASP A 355 -9.43 7.13 -15.98
C ASP A 355 -8.03 7.14 -15.36
N SER A 356 -7.91 7.50 -14.07
CA SER A 356 -6.65 7.43 -13.34
C SER A 356 -6.15 5.98 -13.19
N LEU A 357 -7.00 5.06 -12.75
CA LEU A 357 -6.63 3.65 -12.62
C LEU A 357 -6.17 3.06 -13.96
N ARG A 358 -6.91 3.31 -15.05
CA ARG A 358 -6.50 2.87 -16.39
C ARG A 358 -5.17 3.48 -16.82
N TYR A 359 -4.97 4.78 -16.59
CA TYR A 359 -3.71 5.46 -16.89
C TYR A 359 -2.51 4.79 -16.18
N TRP A 360 -2.65 4.48 -14.90
CA TRP A 360 -1.58 3.81 -14.15
C TRP A 360 -1.30 2.40 -14.67
N VAL A 361 -2.29 1.68 -15.18
CA VAL A 361 -2.08 0.36 -15.80
C VAL A 361 -1.52 0.49 -17.22
N THR A 362 -2.15 1.33 -18.09
CA THR A 362 -1.82 1.32 -19.52
C THR A 362 -0.63 2.17 -19.89
N GLU A 363 -0.36 3.25 -19.13
CA GLU A 363 0.73 4.18 -19.42
C GLU A 363 1.91 4.03 -18.47
N MET A 364 1.62 3.72 -17.19
CA MET A 364 2.63 3.61 -16.15
C MET A 364 3.03 2.15 -15.87
N HIS A 365 2.29 1.17 -16.46
CA HIS A 365 2.51 -0.26 -16.42
C HIS A 365 2.51 -0.88 -15.01
N VAL A 366 1.69 -0.36 -14.07
CA VAL A 366 1.55 -1.00 -12.77
C VAL A 366 0.70 -2.28 -12.87
N ASP A 367 0.99 -3.28 -12.03
CA ASP A 367 0.36 -4.61 -12.03
C ASP A 367 -0.84 -4.70 -11.10
N GLY A 368 -1.11 -3.65 -10.34
CA GLY A 368 -2.23 -3.65 -9.43
C GLY A 368 -2.28 -2.45 -8.49
N PHE A 369 -3.27 -2.48 -7.61
CA PHE A 369 -3.57 -1.41 -6.67
C PHE A 369 -3.91 -1.95 -5.29
N ARG A 370 -3.46 -1.26 -4.25
CA ARG A 370 -4.02 -1.32 -2.91
C ARG A 370 -4.83 -0.05 -2.69
N PHE A 371 -6.09 -0.19 -2.35
CA PHE A 371 -7.00 0.93 -2.13
C PHE A 371 -7.07 1.28 -0.64
N ASP A 372 -6.57 2.47 -0.33
CA ASP A 372 -6.68 3.07 0.99
C ASP A 372 -8.16 3.29 1.36
N LEU A 373 -8.54 2.91 2.59
CA LEU A 373 -9.91 3.02 3.12
C LEU A 373 -10.98 2.64 2.08
N ALA A 374 -10.84 1.48 1.45
CA ALA A 374 -11.67 1.08 0.30
C ALA A 374 -13.17 1.05 0.60
N SER A 375 -13.59 0.85 1.86
CA SER A 375 -14.98 0.92 2.28
C SER A 375 -15.61 2.30 2.02
N ALA A 376 -14.83 3.38 2.09
CA ALA A 376 -15.32 4.73 1.81
C ALA A 376 -15.78 4.91 0.35
N LEU A 377 -15.16 4.19 -0.59
CA LEU A 377 -15.55 4.20 -2.00
C LEU A 377 -16.86 3.44 -2.27
N ALA A 378 -17.29 2.62 -1.32
CA ALA A 378 -18.57 1.91 -1.36
C ALA A 378 -19.77 2.74 -0.85
N ARG A 379 -19.53 3.94 -0.33
CA ARG A 379 -20.56 4.81 0.25
C ARG A 379 -21.23 5.68 -0.80
N GLU A 380 -22.11 5.09 -1.60
CA GLU A 380 -22.86 5.86 -2.63
C GLU A 380 -23.81 6.89 -2.01
N LEU A 381 -24.57 6.47 -0.99
CA LEU A 381 -25.34 7.40 -0.16
C LEU A 381 -24.57 7.67 1.14
N TYR A 382 -24.84 6.92 2.19
CA TYR A 382 -24.18 7.07 3.50
C TYR A 382 -23.67 5.75 4.06
N ASP A 383 -24.40 4.67 3.81
CA ASP A 383 -24.04 3.33 4.24
C ASP A 383 -23.12 2.63 3.21
N VAL A 384 -22.29 1.71 3.68
CA VAL A 384 -21.44 0.91 2.82
C VAL A 384 -22.28 -0.04 1.96
N ASN A 385 -22.14 0.06 0.64
CA ASN A 385 -22.81 -0.79 -0.32
C ASN A 385 -21.79 -1.49 -1.23
N MET A 386 -21.43 -2.72 -0.90
CA MET A 386 -20.46 -3.49 -1.69
C MET A 386 -20.96 -3.89 -3.10
N LEU A 387 -22.22 -3.63 -3.41
CA LEU A 387 -22.81 -3.73 -4.75
C LEU A 387 -22.92 -2.35 -5.42
N GLY A 388 -22.25 -1.33 -4.88
CA GLY A 388 -22.23 0.04 -5.38
C GLY A 388 -21.64 0.17 -6.78
N SER A 389 -21.81 1.33 -7.39
CA SER A 389 -21.40 1.61 -8.77
C SER A 389 -19.90 1.48 -8.95
N PHE A 390 -19.11 1.94 -7.99
CA PHE A 390 -17.65 1.85 -8.04
C PHE A 390 -17.18 0.41 -8.27
N PHE A 391 -17.59 -0.54 -7.41
CA PHE A 391 -17.16 -1.94 -7.54
C PHE A 391 -17.67 -2.60 -8.82
N LYS A 392 -18.91 -2.31 -9.24
CA LYS A 392 -19.45 -2.83 -10.49
C LYS A 392 -18.67 -2.35 -11.70
N VAL A 393 -18.29 -1.07 -11.72
CA VAL A 393 -17.55 -0.49 -12.84
C VAL A 393 -16.11 -1.02 -12.88
N VAL A 394 -15.45 -1.16 -11.73
CA VAL A 394 -14.11 -1.77 -11.66
C VAL A 394 -14.14 -3.23 -12.11
N GLN A 395 -15.11 -4.02 -11.63
CA GLN A 395 -15.20 -5.45 -11.95
C GLN A 395 -15.42 -5.73 -13.43
N GLN A 396 -16.19 -4.90 -14.13
CA GLN A 396 -16.51 -5.10 -15.54
C GLN A 396 -15.49 -4.44 -16.50
N ASP A 397 -14.55 -3.66 -15.96
CA ASP A 397 -13.55 -2.98 -16.77
C ASP A 397 -12.55 -3.98 -17.35
N PRO A 398 -12.34 -4.01 -18.70
CA PRO A 398 -11.50 -5.01 -19.34
C PRO A 398 -10.01 -4.88 -19.02
N ILE A 399 -9.57 -3.73 -18.49
CA ILE A 399 -8.18 -3.47 -18.06
C ILE A 399 -8.05 -3.83 -16.58
N LEU A 400 -8.89 -3.23 -15.73
CA LEU A 400 -8.77 -3.38 -14.28
C LEU A 400 -9.13 -4.77 -13.77
N SER A 401 -9.95 -5.53 -14.50
CA SER A 401 -10.27 -6.92 -14.16
C SER A 401 -9.09 -7.89 -14.30
N GLN A 402 -7.97 -7.45 -14.90
CA GLN A 402 -6.79 -8.28 -15.16
C GLN A 402 -5.61 -7.98 -14.24
N VAL A 403 -5.71 -6.95 -13.40
CA VAL A 403 -4.66 -6.58 -12.45
C VAL A 403 -5.02 -6.96 -11.01
N LYS A 404 -4.04 -6.98 -10.14
CA LYS A 404 -4.26 -7.27 -8.72
C LYS A 404 -5.00 -6.11 -8.03
N LEU A 405 -6.12 -6.43 -7.38
CA LEU A 405 -6.93 -5.47 -6.62
C LEU A 405 -6.92 -5.87 -5.15
N ILE A 406 -6.38 -5.01 -4.30
CA ILE A 406 -6.28 -5.22 -2.86
C ILE A 406 -7.06 -4.11 -2.15
N ALA A 407 -7.94 -4.47 -1.24
CA ALA A 407 -8.65 -3.51 -0.42
C ALA A 407 -8.03 -3.39 0.97
N GLU A 408 -7.93 -2.18 1.47
CA GLU A 408 -7.99 -1.94 2.90
C GLU A 408 -9.47 -1.94 3.29
N PRO A 409 -9.98 -3.01 3.94
CA PRO A 409 -11.41 -3.26 4.02
C PRO A 409 -12.09 -2.57 5.20
N TRP A 410 -11.74 -1.32 5.46
CA TRP A 410 -12.38 -0.48 6.49
C TRP A 410 -12.39 1.01 6.13
N ASP A 411 -13.13 1.80 6.91
CA ASP A 411 -13.07 3.25 7.02
C ASP A 411 -13.48 3.67 8.43
N VAL A 412 -13.41 4.96 8.77
CA VAL A 412 -13.69 5.45 10.12
C VAL A 412 -15.19 5.70 10.39
N GLY A 413 -16.06 5.51 9.40
CA GLY A 413 -17.50 5.71 9.54
C GLY A 413 -18.22 4.51 10.15
N PRO A 414 -19.48 4.70 10.58
CA PRO A 414 -20.31 3.59 11.08
C PRO A 414 -20.41 2.46 10.06
N GLY A 415 -20.23 1.19 10.51
CA GLY A 415 -20.27 0.01 9.63
C GLY A 415 -19.13 -0.05 8.62
N GLY A 416 -18.03 0.70 8.83
CA GLY A 416 -16.90 0.78 7.91
C GLY A 416 -16.05 -0.48 7.83
N TYR A 417 -15.99 -1.31 8.89
CA TYR A 417 -15.19 -2.54 8.92
C TYR A 417 -15.87 -3.66 8.10
N GLN A 418 -15.30 -4.01 6.94
CA GLN A 418 -15.90 -4.85 5.91
C GLN A 418 -15.03 -6.05 5.50
N VAL A 419 -14.13 -6.51 6.38
CA VAL A 419 -13.30 -7.69 6.12
C VAL A 419 -14.18 -8.90 5.79
N GLY A 420 -13.93 -9.56 4.66
CA GLY A 420 -14.71 -10.68 4.14
C GLY A 420 -15.86 -10.29 3.20
N SER A 421 -16.12 -8.98 3.01
CA SER A 421 -17.31 -8.50 2.29
C SER A 421 -17.05 -8.04 0.85
N PHE A 422 -15.79 -7.89 0.42
CA PHE A 422 -15.44 -7.39 -0.91
C PHE A 422 -15.78 -8.40 -2.02
N PRO A 423 -15.97 -7.92 -3.27
CA PRO A 423 -16.26 -8.78 -4.42
C PRO A 423 -15.14 -9.80 -4.69
N TRP A 424 -15.49 -10.89 -5.40
CA TRP A 424 -14.61 -12.06 -5.58
C TRP A 424 -13.24 -11.78 -6.25
N GLN A 425 -13.13 -10.71 -7.02
CA GLN A 425 -11.88 -10.32 -7.69
C GLN A 425 -10.89 -9.62 -6.75
N TRP A 426 -11.35 -9.22 -5.55
CA TRP A 426 -10.56 -8.45 -4.61
C TRP A 426 -9.89 -9.35 -3.58
N ALA A 427 -8.62 -9.12 -3.33
CA ALA A 427 -7.98 -9.54 -2.09
C ALA A 427 -8.15 -8.42 -1.03
N GLU A 428 -8.01 -8.79 0.22
CA GLU A 428 -8.22 -7.87 1.35
C GLU A 428 -7.07 -7.96 2.35
N TRP A 429 -6.62 -6.83 2.87
CA TRP A 429 -5.80 -6.83 4.06
C TRP A 429 -6.57 -7.47 5.21
N ASN A 430 -6.10 -8.61 5.70
CA ASN A 430 -6.81 -9.37 6.73
C ASN A 430 -6.44 -8.87 8.14
N GLY A 431 -7.14 -7.85 8.63
CA GLY A 431 -6.94 -7.33 9.99
C GLY A 431 -7.22 -8.38 11.08
N ARG A 432 -8.13 -9.35 10.84
CA ARG A 432 -8.37 -10.44 11.81
C ARG A 432 -7.18 -11.39 11.91
N TYR A 433 -6.51 -11.66 10.79
CA TYR A 433 -5.26 -12.43 10.80
C TYR A 433 -4.21 -11.71 11.64
N ARG A 434 -3.95 -10.42 11.36
CA ARG A 434 -2.98 -9.61 12.10
C ARG A 434 -3.23 -9.67 13.60
N ASP A 435 -4.45 -9.37 14.01
CA ASP A 435 -4.78 -9.24 15.42
C ASP A 435 -4.73 -10.60 16.14
N ALA A 436 -5.24 -11.68 15.53
CA ALA A 436 -5.18 -13.01 16.10
C ALA A 436 -3.74 -13.51 16.27
N ILE A 437 -2.89 -13.33 15.24
CA ILE A 437 -1.49 -13.78 15.29
C ILE A 437 -0.68 -12.97 16.30
N ARG A 438 -0.85 -11.64 16.35
CA ARG A 438 -0.18 -10.81 17.35
C ARG A 438 -0.59 -11.23 18.77
N ARG A 439 -1.88 -11.30 19.07
CA ARG A 439 -2.42 -11.70 20.37
C ARG A 439 -2.00 -13.11 20.79
N PHE A 440 -1.95 -14.04 19.85
CA PHE A 440 -1.43 -15.39 20.14
C PHE A 440 0.02 -15.33 20.60
N TRP A 441 0.90 -14.67 19.85
CA TRP A 441 2.33 -14.62 20.20
C TRP A 441 2.67 -13.69 21.37
N THR A 442 1.72 -12.84 21.81
CA THR A 442 1.84 -12.11 23.09
C THR A 442 1.38 -12.93 24.30
N GLY A 443 0.68 -14.04 24.07
CA GLY A 443 0.30 -15.00 25.10
C GLY A 443 -1.15 -14.86 25.59
N ASP A 444 -2.05 -14.23 24.82
CA ASP A 444 -3.47 -14.14 25.14
C ASP A 444 -4.13 -15.53 25.16
N HIS A 445 -5.13 -15.68 26.03
CA HIS A 445 -5.85 -16.94 26.22
C HIS A 445 -6.95 -17.15 25.17
N GLY A 446 -7.36 -18.43 24.94
CA GLY A 446 -8.55 -18.81 24.19
C GLY A 446 -8.48 -18.49 22.69
N LEU A 447 -7.28 -18.43 22.09
CA LEU A 447 -7.09 -18.06 20.69
C LEU A 447 -6.77 -19.24 19.77
N THR A 448 -6.61 -20.44 20.27
CA THR A 448 -6.18 -21.62 19.51
C THR A 448 -7.03 -21.85 18.27
N GLY A 449 -8.36 -21.86 18.40
CA GLY A 449 -9.30 -22.04 17.29
C GLY A 449 -9.30 -20.88 16.30
N GLU A 450 -9.19 -19.64 16.77
CA GLU A 450 -9.07 -18.47 15.89
C GLU A 450 -7.79 -18.53 15.07
N VAL A 451 -6.65 -18.81 15.70
CA VAL A 451 -5.35 -18.92 15.01
C VAL A 451 -5.36 -20.08 14.01
N ALA A 452 -5.92 -21.24 14.39
CA ALA A 452 -6.10 -22.36 13.46
C ALA A 452 -6.88 -21.94 12.19
N THR A 453 -7.98 -21.20 12.38
CA THR A 453 -8.77 -20.67 11.26
C THR A 453 -7.94 -19.69 10.41
N ARG A 454 -7.16 -18.80 11.04
CA ARG A 454 -6.34 -17.80 10.33
C ARG A 454 -5.21 -18.46 9.52
N VAL A 455 -4.44 -19.38 10.11
CA VAL A 455 -3.34 -20.06 9.40
C VAL A 455 -3.85 -20.97 8.28
N ALA A 456 -5.08 -21.47 8.37
CA ALA A 456 -5.74 -22.26 7.33
C ALA A 456 -6.33 -21.42 6.18
N GLY A 457 -6.13 -20.10 6.16
CA GLY A 457 -6.54 -19.20 5.06
C GLY A 457 -7.86 -18.48 5.28
N SER A 458 -8.41 -18.46 6.51
CA SER A 458 -9.61 -17.68 6.89
C SER A 458 -10.85 -18.03 6.06
N SER A 459 -11.19 -19.33 5.98
CA SER A 459 -12.35 -19.83 5.23
C SER A 459 -13.68 -19.23 5.67
N ASP A 460 -13.81 -18.91 6.97
CA ASP A 460 -14.97 -18.24 7.57
C ASP A 460 -15.28 -16.87 6.93
N LEU A 461 -14.25 -16.20 6.40
CA LEU A 461 -14.35 -14.88 5.77
C LEU A 461 -14.59 -14.99 4.25
N TYR A 462 -13.96 -15.94 3.59
CA TYR A 462 -13.81 -15.88 2.12
C TYR A 462 -14.50 -17.03 1.38
N GLU A 463 -14.63 -18.22 1.96
CA GLU A 463 -15.11 -19.41 1.25
C GLU A 463 -16.57 -19.26 0.82
N ARG A 464 -17.43 -18.74 1.68
CA ARG A 464 -18.87 -18.56 1.39
C ARG A 464 -19.15 -17.63 0.22
N SER A 465 -18.24 -16.70 -0.07
CA SER A 465 -18.32 -15.80 -1.23
C SER A 465 -17.69 -16.38 -2.49
N GLY A 466 -17.25 -17.66 -2.46
CA GLY A 466 -16.59 -18.34 -3.58
C GLY A 466 -15.15 -17.88 -3.82
N ARG A 467 -14.57 -17.10 -2.90
CA ARG A 467 -13.16 -16.70 -2.95
C ARG A 467 -12.24 -17.82 -2.50
N ARG A 468 -10.96 -17.64 -2.64
CA ARG A 468 -9.89 -18.60 -2.37
C ARG A 468 -9.03 -18.11 -1.20
N PRO A 469 -8.13 -18.95 -0.62
CA PRO A 469 -7.24 -18.55 0.46
C PRO A 469 -6.44 -17.28 0.13
N PHE A 470 -6.04 -17.09 -1.12
CA PHE A 470 -5.29 -15.92 -1.57
C PHE A 470 -6.11 -14.60 -1.58
N ALA A 471 -7.41 -14.62 -1.28
CA ALA A 471 -8.17 -13.40 -0.98
C ALA A 471 -7.70 -12.76 0.34
N SER A 472 -7.07 -13.54 1.21
CA SER A 472 -6.44 -13.06 2.44
C SER A 472 -5.03 -12.58 2.17
N ILE A 473 -4.81 -11.25 2.22
CA ILE A 473 -3.46 -10.71 2.38
C ILE A 473 -3.15 -10.78 3.86
N ASN A 474 -2.30 -11.72 4.22
CA ASN A 474 -1.85 -11.95 5.59
C ASN A 474 -0.70 -11.00 5.91
N PHE A 475 -0.76 -10.34 7.04
CA PHE A 475 0.34 -9.49 7.53
C PHE A 475 0.38 -9.50 9.05
N VAL A 476 1.56 -9.30 9.59
CA VAL A 476 1.79 -9.08 11.02
C VAL A 476 1.96 -7.59 11.29
N THR A 477 2.60 -6.90 10.38
CA THR A 477 2.97 -5.48 10.44
C THR A 477 2.68 -4.82 9.09
N ALA A 478 2.45 -3.50 9.11
CA ALA A 478 2.28 -2.67 7.94
C ALA A 478 2.89 -1.29 8.18
N HIS A 479 2.80 -0.38 7.21
CA HIS A 479 3.33 0.98 7.35
C HIS A 479 2.77 1.71 8.58
N ASP A 480 1.51 1.48 8.94
CA ASP A 480 0.86 1.94 10.16
C ASP A 480 0.99 0.88 11.28
N GLY A 481 1.16 1.33 12.51
CA GLY A 481 1.44 0.46 13.65
C GLY A 481 2.94 0.26 13.90
N PHE A 482 3.26 -0.67 14.79
CA PHE A 482 4.64 -1.04 15.10
C PHE A 482 5.30 -1.84 13.98
N THR A 483 6.62 -1.67 13.81
CA THR A 483 7.46 -2.62 13.06
C THR A 483 7.54 -3.95 13.80
N LEU A 484 8.04 -5.00 13.16
CA LEU A 484 8.22 -6.31 13.79
C LEU A 484 9.18 -6.23 15.01
N GLN A 485 10.21 -5.39 14.93
CA GLN A 485 11.13 -5.14 16.05
C GLN A 485 10.43 -4.39 17.18
N ASP A 486 9.63 -3.36 16.87
CA ASP A 486 8.92 -2.58 17.89
C ASP A 486 7.79 -3.39 18.54
N LEU A 487 7.14 -4.29 17.78
CA LEU A 487 6.09 -5.17 18.27
C LEU A 487 6.54 -6.09 19.43
N VAL A 488 7.82 -6.41 19.48
CA VAL A 488 8.41 -7.24 20.53
C VAL A 488 9.26 -6.43 21.54
N SER A 489 9.30 -5.10 21.38
CA SER A 489 10.16 -4.21 22.18
C SER A 489 9.40 -3.15 22.96
N TYR A 490 8.14 -2.86 22.58
CA TYR A 490 7.34 -1.80 23.17
C TYR A 490 5.91 -2.29 23.47
N GLU A 491 5.43 -2.00 24.66
CA GLU A 491 4.01 -2.19 25.03
C GLU A 491 3.18 -0.94 24.72
N ARG A 492 3.82 0.23 24.73
CA ARG A 492 3.16 1.52 24.56
C ARG A 492 3.73 2.25 23.35
N LYS A 493 2.89 3.05 22.71
CA LYS A 493 3.33 3.94 21.63
C LYS A 493 4.18 5.08 22.17
N HIS A 494 5.17 5.49 21.37
CA HIS A 494 6.08 6.61 21.61
C HIS A 494 6.09 7.54 20.39
N ASN A 495 4.98 8.29 20.20
CA ASN A 495 4.76 9.18 19.06
C ASN A 495 5.10 10.64 19.36
N GLU A 496 5.89 10.93 20.39
CA GLU A 496 6.21 12.30 20.84
C GLU A 496 6.86 13.13 19.73
N GLU A 497 7.67 12.50 18.87
CA GLU A 497 8.34 13.16 17.74
C GLU A 497 7.34 13.65 16.66
N ASN A 498 6.10 13.14 16.63
CA ASN A 498 5.03 13.64 15.75
C ASN A 498 4.48 14.99 16.25
N LYS A 499 4.86 15.45 17.44
CA LYS A 499 4.46 16.73 18.05
C LYS A 499 2.94 16.88 18.18
N GLU A 500 2.26 15.78 18.47
CA GLU A 500 0.82 15.69 18.72
C GLU A 500 0.48 15.28 20.14
N GLY A 501 1.49 15.27 21.04
CA GLY A 501 1.37 14.92 22.45
C GLY A 501 1.05 13.46 22.68
N ASN A 502 1.56 12.57 21.81
CA ASN A 502 1.37 11.11 21.85
C ASN A 502 -0.13 10.68 21.82
N ARG A 503 -1.00 11.49 21.18
CA ARG A 503 -2.45 11.20 21.08
C ARG A 503 -2.83 10.49 19.80
N ASP A 504 -1.98 10.57 18.79
CA ASP A 504 -2.10 9.94 17.47
C ASP A 504 -1.69 8.46 17.50
N GLY A 505 -2.09 7.70 16.50
CA GLY A 505 -1.85 6.25 16.43
C GLY A 505 -2.71 5.43 17.41
N HIS A 506 -2.57 4.12 17.36
CA HIS A 506 -3.34 3.19 18.19
C HIS A 506 -2.75 3.05 19.59
N ASP A 507 -3.60 2.92 20.60
CA ASP A 507 -3.18 2.66 21.99
C ASP A 507 -2.94 1.17 22.25
N ASP A 508 -3.74 0.29 21.63
CA ASP A 508 -3.61 -1.16 21.73
C ASP A 508 -2.95 -1.71 20.45
N ASN A 509 -1.70 -2.16 20.60
CA ASN A 509 -0.89 -2.67 19.50
C ASN A 509 -0.81 -4.20 19.47
N HIS A 510 -1.38 -4.88 20.48
CA HIS A 510 -1.17 -6.32 20.70
C HIS A 510 0.32 -6.67 20.64
N SER A 511 1.12 -5.98 21.44
CA SER A 511 2.57 -6.04 21.46
C SER A 511 3.10 -6.48 22.82
N THR A 512 4.39 -6.77 22.89
CA THR A 512 5.07 -7.08 24.16
C THR A 512 6.47 -6.47 24.17
N ASN A 513 6.95 -6.05 25.34
CA ASN A 513 8.32 -5.56 25.51
C ASN A 513 9.29 -6.63 26.01
N CYS A 514 8.83 -7.88 26.21
CA CYS A 514 9.61 -8.97 26.84
C CYS A 514 10.19 -8.58 28.22
N GLY A 515 9.48 -7.71 28.96
CA GLY A 515 9.85 -7.27 30.30
C GLY A 515 10.67 -5.98 30.39
N VAL A 516 11.10 -5.41 29.26
CA VAL A 516 11.85 -4.14 29.21
C VAL A 516 11.33 -3.29 28.06
N GLU A 517 10.82 -2.10 28.37
CA GLU A 517 10.35 -1.13 27.38
C GLU A 517 11.53 -0.51 26.62
N GLY A 518 11.51 -0.62 25.28
CA GLY A 518 12.56 -0.08 24.41
C GLY A 518 13.84 -0.94 24.34
N PRO A 519 14.98 -0.36 23.95
CA PRO A 519 16.23 -1.09 23.75
C PRO A 519 16.71 -1.82 25.00
N SER A 520 17.31 -3.01 24.84
CA SER A 520 17.86 -3.79 25.96
C SER A 520 19.07 -4.62 25.50
N ASP A 521 20.10 -4.66 26.36
CA ASP A 521 21.27 -5.53 26.20
C ASP A 521 21.18 -6.77 27.09
N ASP A 522 20.08 -6.97 27.84
CA ASP A 522 19.87 -8.16 28.65
C ASP A 522 19.70 -9.38 27.73
N PRO A 523 20.58 -10.40 27.82
CA PRO A 523 20.52 -11.57 26.94
C PRO A 523 19.18 -12.32 26.98
N GLN A 524 18.49 -12.33 28.11
CA GLN A 524 17.19 -13.01 28.25
C GLN A 524 16.09 -12.25 27.52
N VAL A 525 16.09 -10.92 27.59
CA VAL A 525 15.16 -10.04 26.87
C VAL A 525 15.41 -10.16 25.36
N VAL A 526 16.67 -10.07 24.96
CA VAL A 526 17.08 -10.19 23.54
C VAL A 526 16.64 -11.54 22.97
N GLU A 527 16.92 -12.65 23.68
CA GLU A 527 16.53 -14.00 23.23
C GLU A 527 15.00 -14.14 23.12
N CYS A 528 14.23 -13.58 24.10
CA CYS A 528 12.77 -13.56 24.06
C CYS A 528 12.27 -12.86 22.80
N ARG A 529 12.80 -11.67 22.49
CA ARG A 529 12.43 -10.86 21.32
C ARG A 529 12.74 -11.60 20.00
N GLU A 530 13.95 -12.15 19.88
CA GLU A 530 14.37 -12.88 18.67
C GLU A 530 13.50 -14.13 18.43
N ARG A 531 13.14 -14.88 19.46
CA ARG A 531 12.21 -16.02 19.32
C ARG A 531 10.84 -15.59 18.83
N ARG A 532 10.28 -14.52 19.42
CA ARG A 532 8.95 -14.01 19.01
C ARG A 532 8.96 -13.46 17.59
N LYS A 533 9.98 -12.69 17.19
CA LYS A 533 10.14 -12.21 15.80
C LYS A 533 10.15 -13.37 14.80
N ARG A 534 10.98 -14.39 15.08
CA ARG A 534 11.07 -15.60 14.24
C ARG A 534 9.74 -16.33 14.16
N SER A 535 9.05 -16.49 15.28
CA SER A 535 7.76 -17.19 15.33
C SER A 535 6.67 -16.43 14.59
N LEU A 536 6.60 -15.10 14.72
CA LEU A 536 5.69 -14.23 13.96
C LEU A 536 5.95 -14.33 12.46
N MET A 537 7.20 -14.21 12.02
CA MET A 537 7.57 -14.28 10.60
C MET A 537 7.35 -15.70 10.04
N ALA A 538 7.70 -16.75 10.79
CA ALA A 538 7.43 -18.13 10.38
C ALA A 538 5.93 -18.40 10.27
N THR A 539 5.10 -17.94 11.21
CA THR A 539 3.66 -18.06 11.13
C THR A 539 3.12 -17.40 9.84
N LEU A 540 3.59 -16.20 9.53
CA LEU A 540 3.23 -15.50 8.29
C LEU A 540 3.57 -16.33 7.05
N MET A 541 4.78 -16.88 6.97
CA MET A 541 5.26 -17.61 5.80
C MET A 541 4.64 -19.01 5.68
N LEU A 542 4.25 -19.65 6.78
CA LEU A 542 3.67 -20.99 6.79
C LEU A 542 2.13 -21.00 6.76
N SER A 543 1.48 -19.85 6.77
CA SER A 543 0.03 -19.74 6.65
C SER A 543 -0.45 -19.80 5.21
N GLN A 544 -1.66 -20.34 4.99
CA GLN A 544 -2.37 -20.21 3.71
C GLN A 544 -2.78 -18.77 3.47
N GLY A 545 -2.79 -18.34 2.21
CA GLY A 545 -3.05 -16.94 1.82
C GLY A 545 -1.81 -16.29 1.25
N VAL A 546 -1.85 -14.97 1.02
CA VAL A 546 -0.75 -14.17 0.46
C VAL A 546 -0.02 -13.46 1.59
N PRO A 547 1.25 -13.77 1.87
CA PRO A 547 2.01 -13.06 2.89
C PRO A 547 2.44 -11.67 2.39
N MET A 548 2.34 -10.68 3.27
CA MET A 548 2.90 -9.34 3.08
C MET A 548 3.91 -9.05 4.19
N ILE A 549 5.12 -8.66 3.80
CA ILE A 549 6.21 -8.22 4.67
C ILE A 549 6.24 -6.68 4.65
N LEU A 550 6.25 -6.05 5.80
CA LEU A 550 6.58 -4.64 5.91
C LEU A 550 8.08 -4.46 5.63
N GLY A 551 8.40 -3.59 4.67
CA GLY A 551 9.79 -3.32 4.33
C GLY A 551 10.60 -2.77 5.52
N GLY A 552 11.77 -3.39 5.73
CA GLY A 552 12.63 -3.13 6.88
C GLY A 552 12.44 -4.11 8.05
N ASP A 553 11.33 -4.86 8.11
CA ASP A 553 11.15 -5.87 9.17
C ASP A 553 12.24 -6.94 9.11
N GLU A 554 12.63 -7.35 7.92
CA GLU A 554 13.73 -8.31 7.70
C GLU A 554 15.10 -7.77 8.14
N LEU A 555 15.24 -6.44 8.21
CA LEU A 555 16.43 -5.74 8.71
C LEU A 555 16.34 -5.45 10.22
N SER A 556 15.29 -5.90 10.89
CA SER A 556 14.98 -5.56 12.30
C SER A 556 14.83 -4.05 12.54
N HIS A 557 14.34 -3.31 11.53
CA HIS A 557 14.15 -1.86 11.60
C HIS A 557 13.24 -1.47 12.78
N THR A 558 13.67 -0.49 13.58
CA THR A 558 12.90 0.07 14.69
C THR A 558 12.53 1.53 14.38
N ARG A 559 11.31 1.90 14.73
CA ARG A 559 10.81 3.27 14.74
C ARG A 559 10.80 3.85 16.17
N HIS A 560 11.52 3.18 17.06
CA HIS A 560 11.63 3.55 18.49
C HIS A 560 10.28 3.63 19.20
N GLY A 561 9.35 2.74 18.84
CA GLY A 561 8.00 2.71 19.39
C GLY A 561 7.05 3.76 18.80
N ASN A 562 7.44 4.46 17.73
CA ASN A 562 6.51 5.32 17.00
C ASN A 562 5.65 4.45 16.06
N ASN A 563 4.37 4.29 16.42
CA ASN A 563 3.42 3.47 15.65
C ASN A 563 2.59 4.27 14.62
N ASN A 564 2.91 5.56 14.40
CA ASN A 564 2.21 6.42 13.46
C ASN A 564 3.17 7.44 12.78
N PRO A 565 4.28 6.99 12.18
CA PRO A 565 5.34 7.89 11.69
C PRO A 565 5.02 8.56 10.36
N TYR A 566 3.74 8.88 10.08
CA TYR A 566 3.26 9.44 8.82
C TYR A 566 3.94 10.77 8.43
N CYS A 567 4.48 11.48 9.41
CA CYS A 567 5.11 12.79 9.24
C CYS A 567 6.63 12.79 9.54
N GLN A 568 7.25 11.61 9.65
CA GLN A 568 8.66 11.45 9.98
C GLN A 568 9.48 11.14 8.72
N ASP A 569 9.93 12.18 8.02
CA ASP A 569 10.83 12.05 6.87
C ASP A 569 12.30 12.16 7.36
N ASN A 570 12.72 11.17 8.15
CA ASN A 570 14.03 11.13 8.81
C ASN A 570 14.43 9.68 9.18
N GLU A 571 15.46 9.52 10.00
CA GLU A 571 16.03 8.25 10.43
C GLU A 571 15.04 7.32 11.15
N ILE A 572 13.92 7.83 11.67
CA ILE A 572 12.87 7.01 12.28
C ILE A 572 12.22 6.07 11.25
N THR A 573 12.17 6.49 9.99
CA THR A 573 11.46 5.74 8.94
C THR A 573 12.36 5.26 7.80
N TRP A 574 13.57 5.83 7.65
CA TRP A 574 14.50 5.38 6.63
C TRP A 574 15.18 4.09 7.09
N TYR A 575 15.17 3.06 6.25
CA TYR A 575 15.71 1.75 6.62
C TYR A 575 17.19 1.85 6.95
N ASP A 576 17.59 1.18 8.04
CA ASP A 576 18.98 1.06 8.42
C ASP A 576 19.59 -0.18 7.76
N TRP A 577 20.65 0.04 6.99
CA TRP A 577 21.37 -1.00 6.27
C TRP A 577 22.70 -1.37 6.94
N ASP A 578 23.06 -0.72 8.05
CA ASP A 578 24.26 -1.05 8.84
C ASP A 578 23.88 -2.06 9.94
N LEU A 579 23.81 -3.33 9.53
CA LEU A 579 23.27 -4.41 10.35
C LEU A 579 24.33 -4.97 11.31
N ASP A 580 23.92 -5.26 12.53
CA ASP A 580 24.72 -6.06 13.47
C ASP A 580 24.64 -7.57 13.15
N GLU A 581 25.46 -8.40 13.82
CA GLU A 581 25.50 -9.85 13.59
C GLU A 581 24.14 -10.53 13.86
N ARG A 582 23.35 -10.01 14.78
CA ARG A 582 22.02 -10.54 15.15
C ARG A 582 21.00 -10.22 14.06
N GLU A 583 21.02 -8.98 13.56
CA GLU A 583 20.16 -8.51 12.48
C GLU A 583 20.48 -9.23 11.17
N GLU A 584 21.77 -9.43 10.85
CA GLU A 584 22.20 -10.27 9.73
C GLU A 584 21.65 -11.71 9.82
N LYS A 585 21.70 -12.32 11.02
CA LYS A 585 21.14 -13.66 11.26
C LYS A 585 19.62 -13.69 11.11
N PHE A 586 18.93 -12.61 11.47
CA PHE A 586 17.50 -12.51 11.27
C PHE A 586 17.15 -12.34 9.79
N LEU A 587 17.87 -11.48 9.05
CA LEU A 587 17.72 -11.34 7.61
C LEU A 587 17.92 -12.68 6.88
N GLU A 588 18.97 -13.42 7.23
CA GLU A 588 19.20 -14.75 6.64
C GLU A 588 18.10 -15.76 6.99
N PHE A 589 17.51 -15.66 8.18
CA PHE A 589 16.35 -16.45 8.56
C PHE A 589 15.14 -16.12 7.68
N VAL A 590 14.83 -14.82 7.47
CA VAL A 590 13.70 -14.39 6.63
C VAL A 590 13.88 -14.88 5.20
N LYS A 591 15.06 -14.75 4.61
CA LYS A 591 15.38 -15.29 3.28
C LYS A 591 15.10 -16.80 3.19
N LYS A 592 15.55 -17.57 4.17
CA LYS A 592 15.39 -19.02 4.20
C LYS A 592 13.94 -19.45 4.32
N ILE A 593 13.19 -18.85 5.24
CA ILE A 593 11.78 -19.23 5.44
C ILE A 593 10.90 -18.80 4.26
N THR A 594 11.22 -17.70 3.61
CA THR A 594 10.55 -17.27 2.39
C THR A 594 10.84 -18.22 1.23
N GLN A 595 12.11 -18.64 1.07
CA GLN A 595 12.48 -19.63 0.06
C GLN A 595 11.83 -20.98 0.35
N PHE A 596 11.78 -21.42 1.61
CA PHE A 596 11.07 -22.63 2.03
C PHE A 596 9.60 -22.60 1.59
N ARG A 597 8.87 -21.48 1.81
CA ARG A 597 7.50 -21.31 1.31
C ARG A 597 7.42 -21.49 -0.21
N LYS A 598 8.36 -20.92 -0.97
CA LYS A 598 8.38 -21.01 -2.44
C LYS A 598 8.63 -22.45 -2.93
N GLU A 599 9.43 -23.21 -2.23
CA GLU A 599 9.74 -24.60 -2.56
C GLU A 599 8.59 -25.56 -2.21
N HIS A 600 7.78 -25.22 -1.19
CA HIS A 600 6.77 -26.10 -0.66
C HIS A 600 5.32 -25.59 -0.94
N PRO A 601 4.68 -26.11 -2.02
CA PRO A 601 3.32 -25.72 -2.39
C PRO A 601 2.24 -26.09 -1.35
N SER A 602 2.54 -26.94 -0.39
CA SER A 602 1.66 -27.27 0.75
C SER A 602 1.26 -26.01 1.56
N PHE A 603 2.10 -24.97 1.60
CA PHE A 603 1.85 -23.70 2.30
C PHE A 603 1.20 -22.62 1.44
N ARG A 604 0.87 -22.89 0.17
CA ARG A 604 0.30 -21.95 -0.78
C ARG A 604 -0.71 -22.61 -1.72
N ARG A 605 -1.70 -23.27 -1.10
CA ARG A 605 -2.77 -23.96 -1.81
C ARG A 605 -3.79 -22.99 -2.42
N ARG A 606 -4.38 -23.39 -3.52
CA ARG A 606 -5.43 -22.63 -4.20
C ARG A 606 -6.83 -22.87 -3.62
N HIS A 607 -7.00 -23.91 -2.80
CA HIS A 607 -8.25 -24.25 -2.12
C HIS A 607 -8.05 -24.20 -0.61
N PHE A 608 -9.12 -23.99 0.13
CA PHE A 608 -9.07 -24.08 1.59
C PHE A 608 -8.77 -25.51 2.01
N LEU A 609 -8.06 -25.63 3.12
CA LEU A 609 -7.73 -26.91 3.70
C LEU A 609 -9.01 -27.62 4.16
N ALA A 610 -9.22 -28.83 3.69
CA ALA A 610 -10.29 -29.71 4.18
C ALA A 610 -9.80 -30.46 5.42
N PRO A 611 -10.49 -30.38 6.58
CA PRO A 611 -10.16 -31.19 7.74
C PRO A 611 -10.35 -32.69 7.42
N THR A 612 -9.60 -33.54 8.08
CA THR A 612 -9.77 -35.00 7.99
C THR A 612 -11.10 -35.35 8.64
N ASN A 613 -12.05 -35.91 7.88
CA ASN A 613 -13.26 -36.49 8.46
C ASN A 613 -12.96 -37.96 8.76
N GLY A 614 -12.97 -38.36 10.02
CA GLY A 614 -12.50 -39.62 10.56
C GLY A 614 -12.92 -40.95 9.91
N ASP A 615 -13.84 -40.95 8.95
CA ASP A 615 -14.30 -42.17 8.25
C ASP A 615 -13.80 -42.33 6.79
N GLU A 616 -13.17 -41.28 6.18
CA GLU A 616 -12.77 -41.32 4.77
C GLU A 616 -11.26 -41.04 4.52
N GLY A 617 -10.46 -40.68 5.52
CA GLY A 617 -8.99 -40.61 5.45
C GLY A 617 -8.41 -39.59 4.48
N THR A 618 -9.18 -38.67 3.89
CA THR A 618 -8.79 -37.85 2.73
C THR A 618 -8.61 -36.35 3.01
N GLY A 619 -8.50 -35.91 4.29
CA GLY A 619 -8.32 -34.48 4.61
C GLY A 619 -6.92 -33.94 4.29
N ASP A 620 -6.83 -32.62 4.07
CA ASP A 620 -5.57 -31.91 3.79
C ASP A 620 -4.81 -31.56 5.06
N VAL A 621 -5.48 -31.40 6.18
CA VAL A 621 -4.93 -30.96 7.46
C VAL A 621 -5.48 -31.79 8.61
N LEU A 622 -4.58 -32.15 9.53
CA LEU A 622 -4.89 -32.77 10.82
C LEU A 622 -4.42 -31.83 11.94
N TRP A 623 -5.29 -31.49 12.86
CA TRP A 623 -4.97 -30.64 14.00
C TRP A 623 -4.50 -31.47 15.18
N TRP A 624 -3.37 -31.09 15.81
CA TRP A 624 -2.65 -31.96 16.72
C TRP A 624 -2.54 -31.38 18.13
N HIS A 625 -2.99 -32.14 19.12
CA HIS A 625 -2.82 -31.79 20.52
C HIS A 625 -1.43 -32.23 21.03
N PRO A 626 -0.80 -31.50 21.98
CA PRO A 626 0.51 -31.90 22.53
C PRO A 626 0.58 -33.33 23.08
N ASP A 627 -0.50 -33.81 23.69
CA ASP A 627 -0.56 -35.17 24.27
C ASP A 627 -0.61 -36.29 23.22
N GLY A 628 -0.53 -35.99 21.93
CA GLY A 628 -0.40 -36.99 20.89
C GLY A 628 -1.70 -37.53 20.32
N HIS A 629 -2.75 -36.71 20.26
CA HIS A 629 -4.02 -37.05 19.63
C HIS A 629 -4.52 -35.89 18.73
N GLU A 630 -5.48 -36.20 17.86
CA GLU A 630 -6.17 -35.19 17.07
C GLU A 630 -7.01 -34.29 17.98
N MET A 631 -7.00 -32.97 17.72
CA MET A 631 -7.77 -31.98 18.48
C MET A 631 -9.26 -32.31 18.49
N THR A 632 -9.81 -32.46 19.68
CA THR A 632 -11.25 -32.69 19.90
C THR A 632 -12.02 -31.37 20.07
N ASP A 633 -13.36 -31.43 20.05
CA ASP A 633 -14.20 -30.27 20.34
C ASP A 633 -13.92 -29.66 21.73
N ASP A 634 -13.61 -30.50 22.72
CA ASP A 634 -13.28 -30.04 24.07
C ASP A 634 -11.93 -29.30 24.10
N ASP A 635 -10.94 -29.78 23.35
CA ASP A 635 -9.61 -29.13 23.23
C ASP A 635 -9.73 -27.75 22.56
N TRP A 636 -10.56 -27.62 21.54
CA TRP A 636 -10.82 -26.33 20.88
C TRP A 636 -11.50 -25.29 21.79
N HIS A 637 -12.21 -25.76 22.82
CA HIS A 637 -12.88 -24.91 23.82
C HIS A 637 -12.08 -24.74 25.11
N ASP A 638 -10.87 -25.33 25.21
CA ASP A 638 -9.99 -25.14 26.36
C ASP A 638 -9.20 -23.81 26.26
N ASP A 639 -9.70 -22.81 26.97
CA ASP A 639 -9.02 -21.50 27.07
C ASP A 639 -7.61 -21.57 27.68
N SER A 640 -7.26 -22.67 28.36
CA SER A 640 -5.94 -22.87 28.96
C SER A 640 -4.90 -23.47 27.99
N LEU A 641 -5.33 -24.02 26.85
CA LEU A 641 -4.45 -24.60 25.86
C LEU A 641 -3.58 -23.52 25.19
N ARG A 642 -2.25 -23.65 25.38
CA ARG A 642 -1.25 -22.67 24.92
C ARG A 642 -0.39 -23.16 23.77
N ALA A 643 -0.56 -24.42 23.38
CA ALA A 643 0.23 -25.03 22.34
C ALA A 643 -0.63 -25.99 21.55
N PHE A 644 -0.41 -26.04 20.24
CA PHE A 644 -1.04 -26.98 19.33
C PHE A 644 -0.17 -27.17 18.10
N GLY A 645 -0.49 -28.16 17.28
CA GLY A 645 0.15 -28.38 16.00
C GLY A 645 -0.84 -28.59 14.87
N TYR A 646 -0.34 -28.58 13.65
CA TYR A 646 -1.09 -29.01 12.49
C TYR A 646 -0.19 -29.75 11.51
N LEU A 647 -0.72 -30.86 10.99
CA LEU A 647 -0.05 -31.68 9.99
C LEU A 647 -0.65 -31.39 8.61
N LEU A 648 0.16 -30.86 7.70
CA LEU A 648 -0.19 -30.67 6.30
C LEU A 648 0.27 -31.88 5.48
N ARG A 649 -0.67 -32.49 4.74
CA ARG A 649 -0.35 -33.58 3.83
C ARG A 649 0.19 -33.05 2.51
N GLY A 650 1.34 -33.53 2.06
CA GLY A 650 1.96 -33.18 0.78
C GLY A 650 1.44 -34.01 -0.40
N MET A 651 0.36 -34.78 -0.18
CA MET A 651 -0.30 -35.57 -1.21
C MET A 651 -1.49 -34.79 -1.79
N ASP A 652 -1.91 -35.13 -2.99
CA ASP A 652 -3.11 -34.62 -3.65
C ASP A 652 -3.20 -33.08 -3.75
N LEU A 653 -2.04 -32.46 -3.97
CA LEU A 653 -1.99 -31.02 -4.25
C LEU A 653 -2.64 -30.75 -5.62
N GLU A 654 -3.17 -29.55 -5.76
CA GLU A 654 -3.75 -29.11 -7.02
C GLU A 654 -2.73 -29.22 -8.16
N PRO A 655 -3.14 -29.72 -9.34
CA PRO A 655 -2.27 -29.85 -10.48
C PRO A 655 -1.60 -28.51 -10.85
N ASP A 656 -0.42 -28.59 -11.46
CA ASP A 656 0.23 -27.41 -12.03
C ASP A 656 -0.63 -26.83 -13.20
N PRO A 657 -0.30 -25.64 -13.71
CA PRO A 657 -1.03 -25.02 -14.82
C PRO A 657 -1.07 -25.88 -16.09
N GLN A 658 -0.21 -26.88 -16.22
CA GLN A 658 -0.19 -27.84 -17.33
C GLN A 658 -1.00 -29.12 -17.02
N GLY A 659 -1.69 -29.20 -15.86
CA GLY A 659 -2.50 -30.33 -15.44
C GLY A 659 -1.70 -31.53 -14.88
N ARG A 660 -0.41 -31.37 -14.55
CA ARG A 660 0.41 -32.43 -13.98
C ARG A 660 0.20 -32.52 -12.46
N PRO A 661 0.03 -33.73 -11.90
CA PRO A 661 -0.07 -33.90 -10.44
C PRO A 661 1.13 -33.28 -9.73
N ARG A 662 0.88 -32.50 -8.69
CA ARG A 662 1.89 -31.97 -7.79
C ARG A 662 1.92 -32.80 -6.50
N ARG A 663 3.09 -32.99 -5.97
CA ARG A 663 3.33 -33.60 -4.65
C ARG A 663 4.35 -32.78 -3.90
N ASP A 664 4.26 -32.82 -2.60
CA ASP A 664 5.18 -32.18 -1.68
C ASP A 664 5.53 -33.13 -0.55
N ASP A 665 6.40 -32.73 0.33
CA ASP A 665 6.59 -33.36 1.61
C ASP A 665 5.40 -33.07 2.53
N SER A 666 5.22 -33.92 3.55
CA SER A 666 4.24 -33.66 4.60
C SER A 666 4.92 -32.98 5.78
N PHE A 667 4.27 -31.97 6.36
CA PHE A 667 4.85 -31.11 7.38
C PHE A 667 3.99 -31.08 8.63
N LEU A 668 4.59 -31.31 9.79
CA LEU A 668 4.00 -31.05 11.09
C LEU A 668 4.53 -29.73 11.63
N VAL A 669 3.66 -28.74 11.76
CA VAL A 669 3.99 -27.43 12.35
C VAL A 669 3.50 -27.40 13.79
N LEU A 670 4.39 -27.09 14.72
CA LEU A 670 4.12 -27.02 16.16
C LEU A 670 4.27 -25.59 16.65
N MET A 671 3.34 -25.14 17.47
CA MET A 671 3.27 -23.77 18.00
C MET A 671 3.11 -23.81 19.52
N ASN A 672 3.94 -23.08 20.25
CA ASN A 672 3.84 -22.87 21.69
C ASN A 672 3.91 -21.37 22.00
N GLN A 673 2.79 -20.77 22.36
CA GLN A 673 2.70 -19.36 22.79
C GLN A 673 3.00 -19.16 24.27
N GLY A 674 2.99 -20.26 25.05
CA GLY A 674 3.13 -20.22 26.51
C GLY A 674 4.52 -19.83 26.99
N ASP A 675 4.62 -19.49 28.29
CA ASP A 675 5.87 -19.11 28.95
C ASP A 675 6.67 -20.32 29.45
N ALA A 676 6.14 -21.53 29.32
CA ALA A 676 6.77 -22.80 29.71
C ALA A 676 7.03 -23.68 28.46
N PRO A 677 8.06 -24.53 28.52
CA PRO A 677 8.24 -25.57 27.52
C PRO A 677 7.05 -26.54 27.50
N VAL A 678 6.66 -27.00 26.33
CA VAL A 678 5.60 -28.00 26.13
C VAL A 678 6.19 -29.22 25.43
N GLU A 679 5.89 -30.40 25.94
CA GLU A 679 6.28 -31.65 25.33
C GLU A 679 5.19 -32.11 24.37
N PHE A 680 5.54 -32.38 23.12
CA PHE A 680 4.69 -32.91 22.09
C PHE A 680 4.99 -34.37 21.84
N THR A 681 3.98 -35.21 21.88
CA THR A 681 4.04 -36.56 21.34
C THR A 681 3.78 -36.49 19.82
N LEU A 682 4.75 -36.88 19.00
CA LEU A 682 4.64 -36.79 17.54
C LEU A 682 3.67 -37.86 17.00
N PRO A 683 2.97 -37.61 15.87
CA PRO A 683 2.06 -38.56 15.28
C PRO A 683 2.72 -39.91 15.02
N GLU A 684 2.04 -40.99 15.42
CA GLU A 684 2.39 -42.35 15.06
C GLU A 684 1.80 -42.73 13.71
N GLU A 685 2.24 -43.86 13.12
CA GLU A 685 1.60 -44.44 11.95
C GLU A 685 0.21 -44.98 12.36
N THR A 686 -0.84 -44.28 12.05
CA THR A 686 -2.24 -44.69 12.33
C THR A 686 -2.98 -45.01 11.03
N ASN A 687 -4.10 -45.78 11.13
CA ASN A 687 -4.95 -46.05 9.96
C ASN A 687 -5.44 -44.78 9.27
N GLU A 688 -5.51 -43.66 9.97
CA GLU A 688 -5.87 -42.33 9.43
C GLU A 688 -4.70 -41.68 8.64
N LEU A 689 -3.49 -42.25 8.77
CA LEU A 689 -2.26 -41.86 8.09
C LEU A 689 -1.77 -42.94 7.12
N GLU A 690 -2.63 -43.91 6.73
CA GLU A 690 -2.23 -45.08 5.91
C GLU A 690 -1.48 -44.73 4.61
N ASP A 691 -1.73 -43.55 4.03
CA ASP A 691 -0.99 -42.99 2.89
C ASP A 691 0.31 -42.28 3.27
N MET A 692 0.59 -42.08 4.57
CA MET A 692 1.78 -41.46 5.11
C MET A 692 2.65 -42.47 5.86
N SER A 693 3.42 -43.30 5.16
CA SER A 693 4.48 -44.04 5.81
C SER A 693 5.58 -43.05 6.27
N CYS A 694 5.47 -42.58 7.51
CA CYS A 694 6.49 -41.75 8.14
C CYS A 694 7.49 -42.66 8.88
N LYS A 695 8.74 -42.79 8.39
CA LYS A 695 9.76 -43.51 9.08
C LYS A 695 10.35 -42.73 10.24
N ASN A 696 10.58 -41.46 10.00
CA ASN A 696 11.13 -40.50 10.96
C ASN A 696 10.60 -39.10 10.69
N TRP A 697 10.62 -38.28 11.72
CA TRP A 697 10.42 -36.84 11.64
C TRP A 697 11.76 -36.13 11.65
N HIS A 698 11.97 -35.20 10.71
CA HIS A 698 13.16 -34.37 10.63
C HIS A 698 12.80 -32.92 10.87
N LEU A 699 13.55 -32.23 11.72
CA LEU A 699 13.38 -30.77 11.87
C LEU A 699 13.61 -30.07 10.53
N VAL A 700 12.79 -29.10 10.22
CA VAL A 700 13.00 -28.19 9.08
C VAL A 700 14.19 -27.30 9.42
N PRO A 701 15.31 -27.38 8.67
CA PRO A 701 16.58 -26.73 9.06
C PRO A 701 16.46 -25.20 9.14
N GLU A 702 15.57 -24.61 8.36
CA GLU A 702 15.29 -23.16 8.30
C GLU A 702 14.71 -22.62 9.62
N LEU A 703 14.03 -23.48 10.39
CA LEU A 703 13.40 -23.17 11.67
C LEU A 703 14.16 -23.71 12.88
N ALA A 704 15.11 -24.61 12.66
CA ALA A 704 15.89 -25.23 13.71
C ALA A 704 16.94 -24.26 14.30
N LEU A 705 17.15 -24.36 15.60
CA LEU A 705 18.23 -23.68 16.32
C LEU A 705 19.30 -24.68 16.74
N SER A 706 20.47 -24.18 17.07
CA SER A 706 21.62 -25.04 17.46
C SER A 706 21.39 -25.97 18.67
N GLU A 707 20.44 -25.59 19.51
CA GLU A 707 20.04 -26.33 20.71
C GLU A 707 18.90 -27.34 20.50
N ASP A 708 18.35 -27.44 19.28
CA ASP A 708 17.32 -28.42 18.97
C ASP A 708 17.92 -29.83 18.77
N PRO A 709 17.08 -30.88 18.88
CA PRO A 709 17.58 -32.26 18.65
C PRO A 709 18.22 -32.39 17.26
N GLY A 710 19.46 -32.85 17.21
CA GLY A 710 20.26 -32.93 15.99
C GLY A 710 20.05 -34.21 15.15
N GLY A 711 18.94 -34.91 15.28
CA GLY A 711 18.71 -36.17 14.57
C GLY A 711 17.22 -36.42 14.27
N PRO A 712 16.93 -37.52 13.53
CA PRO A 712 15.56 -37.95 13.30
C PRO A 712 14.86 -38.34 14.60
N ILE A 713 13.55 -38.07 14.66
CA ILE A 713 12.70 -38.46 15.78
C ILE A 713 11.72 -39.52 15.26
N GLU A 714 11.64 -40.65 15.96
CA GLU A 714 10.71 -41.71 15.58
C GLU A 714 9.22 -41.28 15.73
N PRO A 715 8.30 -41.82 14.95
CA PRO A 715 6.87 -41.64 15.19
C PRO A 715 6.50 -42.05 16.64
N GLY A 716 5.61 -41.30 17.29
CA GLY A 716 5.32 -41.45 18.71
C GLY A 716 6.42 -40.93 19.67
N GLY A 717 7.53 -40.44 19.13
CA GLY A 717 8.59 -39.83 19.92
C GLY A 717 8.21 -38.49 20.52
N LEU A 718 8.92 -38.07 21.56
CA LEU A 718 8.68 -36.83 22.30
C LEU A 718 9.59 -35.72 21.78
N LEU A 719 8.99 -34.52 21.60
CA LEU A 719 9.73 -33.30 21.27
C LEU A 719 9.32 -32.16 22.20
N THR A 720 10.29 -31.61 22.92
CA THR A 720 10.06 -30.45 23.76
C THR A 720 10.14 -29.15 22.95
N LEU A 721 9.03 -28.43 22.83
CA LEU A 721 8.96 -27.14 22.20
C LEU A 721 9.09 -26.01 23.24
N ARG A 722 10.09 -25.16 23.08
CA ARG A 722 10.38 -24.04 23.99
C ARG A 722 9.25 -22.98 24.00
N PRO A 723 9.21 -22.10 25.03
CA PRO A 723 8.30 -20.97 25.07
C PRO A 723 8.37 -20.07 23.82
N HIS A 724 7.24 -19.53 23.41
CA HIS A 724 7.10 -18.55 22.33
C HIS A 724 7.77 -18.97 21.03
N ARG A 725 7.57 -20.23 20.64
CA ARG A 725 8.26 -20.81 19.49
C ARG A 725 7.32 -21.52 18.53
N LEU A 726 7.58 -21.34 17.24
CA LEU A 726 7.10 -22.17 16.16
C LEU A 726 8.23 -23.04 15.64
N LEU A 727 7.94 -24.30 15.35
CA LEU A 727 8.85 -25.27 14.76
C LEU A 727 8.10 -26.10 13.72
N ALA A 728 8.76 -26.52 12.66
CA ALA A 728 8.20 -27.45 11.70
C ALA A 728 9.08 -28.70 11.56
N LEU A 729 8.42 -29.82 11.36
CA LEU A 729 9.06 -31.10 11.06
C LEU A 729 8.55 -31.61 9.70
N LYS A 730 9.44 -32.27 8.99
CA LYS A 730 9.19 -32.93 7.72
C LYS A 730 9.18 -34.44 7.90
N ALA A 731 8.16 -35.08 7.34
CA ALA A 731 8.09 -36.56 7.36
C ALA A 731 9.05 -37.19 6.36
N GLU A 732 9.88 -38.15 6.82
CA GLU A 732 10.65 -39.05 5.96
C GLU A 732 9.76 -40.23 5.53
N ARG A 733 9.63 -40.41 4.23
CA ARG A 733 8.80 -41.48 3.64
C ARG A 733 9.55 -42.83 3.53
#